data_d4efc59e7054c58725f123bbf9e78a01
#
_entry.id   d4efc59e7054c58725f123bbf9e78a01
#
_cell.length_a   1.000
_cell.length_b   1.000
_cell.length_c   1.000
_cell.angle_alpha   90.00
_cell.angle_beta   90.00
_cell.angle_gamma   90.00
#
_symmetry.space_group_name_H-M   'P 1'
#
loop_
_entity.id
_entity.type
_entity.pdbx_description
1 polymer ?
#
loop_
_entity_poly.entity_id
_entity_poly.type
_entity_poly.pdbx_seq_one_letter_code
_entity_poly.pdbx_strand_id
1 'polypeptide(L)'
;MWFVRKLFLSLFFFLIIQSVYAQNEEEVTSQWVYDENERTYNWVPTLLKSNKNILSSISQFNGYVFNWIPRGQSYNNSTIIDGINWASNLNGWNASFSYTGMYKIFHQKESDENLEYSSEGYSKNYRTSYLTTSANLFRKGWQFHTGFSNASYMNEGRIQYSGAGNRNEWRLHSFLVFQNTPNGMSPSGFKKIKGAAFSFDKLFYNNQSIGITLWWNQTSQGKQAPSVLETYTLSHQRNYNPSWGWLDGQAYYPNSKYTNVPVLSIRYEKNWTERSTVQLNLGLAVGEQGTSQLDWTSTTDPRPDYYRYLPSYSKDSSMRSQLNNWFESNPQALQINFDRIQKINKASVSKRSFYIINKNVADIISARASALYKFQLNNYWSANAGVQIARDKIHYFNVIDNLLSGEFFYNYNGWVIDDGLINSFQNNIKSPDQKIKEGERWGPNFELQSMQVLSWVQIKNISPRWEFSTGLNYATDLFQRNGYNQNGLFINNSLGRSTLFYFPSIGYKGEVLYKYSGRMYARSIFFNQQFAPNAATVFLDPSLHSFQTPFLLPNLKNGIDISLYYRGVNAKIMLSAYFQKEKNESQKRFFYHDRYNSFVYGIVGQKESIYQGLESSVETLLFNFLQLEMSFNIGHYFISNNPLYEILLANDIYKVESGLLRLKNLPAATGPEITEAVSIQMQPTYTTRISVTGIYAAKRAISYDYYRRSAFLLDKISDQTTYSSIHNVSYLPAQFVLNASFSKSINLKYGKQKIPIYCNFSFKNLLSTLIPVLVFEQSRFDYINLNPTKFPLKYLFDQGLTYAVGIQLQIQ
;
A
#
# COMPACT_ATOMS: atom_id res chain seq x y z
N MET A 1 38.58 -12.26 17.65
CA MET A 1 39.08 -11.62 16.41
C MET A 1 38.25 -11.91 15.17
N TRP A 2 37.74 -13.12 14.96
CA TRP A 2 36.86 -13.45 13.83
C TRP A 2 35.47 -12.80 13.90
N PHE A 3 34.90 -12.65 15.09
CA PHE A 3 33.59 -11.99 15.32
C PHE A 3 33.66 -10.47 15.09
N VAL A 4 34.77 -9.84 15.46
CA VAL A 4 34.99 -8.40 15.27
C VAL A 4 35.26 -8.09 13.79
N ARG A 5 35.88 -9.01 13.05
CA ARG A 5 36.06 -8.87 11.60
C ARG A 5 34.76 -9.04 10.82
N LYS A 6 33.86 -9.92 11.26
CA LYS A 6 32.51 -10.03 10.69
C LYS A 6 31.62 -8.82 11.05
N LEU A 7 31.78 -8.28 12.27
CA LEU A 7 31.05 -7.07 12.67
C LEU A 7 31.56 -5.84 11.90
N PHE A 8 32.86 -5.76 11.64
CA PHE A 8 33.44 -4.67 10.82
C PHE A 8 33.14 -4.80 9.34
N LEU A 9 33.01 -6.01 8.82
CA LEU A 9 32.54 -6.24 7.44
C LEU A 9 31.02 -6.01 7.29
N SER A 10 30.23 -6.32 8.29
CA SER A 10 28.81 -5.96 8.33
C SER A 10 28.60 -4.44 8.51
N LEU A 11 29.53 -3.73 9.10
CA LEU A 11 29.50 -2.27 9.25
C LEU A 11 29.86 -1.49 7.97
N PHE A 12 30.41 -2.14 6.97
CA PHE A 12 30.93 -1.47 5.77
C PHE A 12 30.00 -1.54 4.55
N PHE A 13 28.96 -2.36 4.60
CA PHE A 13 28.14 -2.63 3.43
C PHE A 13 26.66 -2.52 3.73
N PHE A 14 26.03 -1.40 3.42
CA PHE A 14 24.59 -1.25 3.45
C PHE A 14 24.00 -0.09 2.68
N LEU A 15 23.09 -0.33 1.77
CA LEU A 15 22.33 0.68 1.09
C LEU A 15 21.07 0.28 0.38
N ILE A 16 20.13 0.86 0.30
CA ILE A 16 18.84 1.29 0.01
C ILE A 16 18.30 0.88 -1.33
N ILE A 17 17.13 0.74 -1.67
CA ILE A 17 15.85 1.04 -1.75
C ILE A 17 14.88 0.66 -2.79
N GLN A 18 13.81 1.05 -2.79
CA GLN A 18 12.44 1.20 -3.28
C GLN A 18 12.08 0.49 -4.60
N SER A 19 11.05 0.01 -4.67
CA SER A 19 9.92 -0.88 -4.63
C SER A 19 9.09 -0.85 -5.91
N VAL A 20 8.56 -1.95 -6.29
CA VAL A 20 7.43 -2.04 -7.19
C VAL A 20 6.43 -3.00 -6.58
N TYR A 21 5.18 -2.56 -6.52
CA TYR A 21 4.09 -3.38 -6.02
C TYR A 21 3.62 -4.37 -7.03
N ALA A 22 3.64 -5.62 -6.64
CA ALA A 22 2.66 -6.56 -7.12
C ALA A 22 1.51 -6.51 -6.15
N GLN A 23 0.39 -6.12 -6.63
CA GLN A 23 -0.82 -6.07 -5.85
C GLN A 23 -1.33 -7.48 -5.56
N ASN A 24 -1.45 -7.83 -4.29
CA ASN A 24 -2.76 -8.24 -3.82
C ASN A 24 -3.63 -6.97 -3.88
N GLU A 25 -4.82 -7.01 -4.44
CA GLU A 25 -5.70 -5.84 -4.65
C GLU A 25 -6.09 -5.09 -3.36
N GLU A 26 -5.62 -5.52 -2.19
CA GLU A 26 -5.88 -4.96 -0.87
C GLU A 26 -4.75 -4.09 -0.32
N GLU A 27 -3.56 -4.05 -0.92
CA GLU A 27 -2.42 -3.34 -0.37
C GLU A 27 -1.87 -2.23 -1.27
N VAL A 28 -2.73 -1.32 -1.67
CA VAL A 28 -2.24 0.03 -1.94
C VAL A 28 -2.33 0.82 -0.63
N THR A 29 -1.70 0.30 0.39
CA THR A 29 -1.38 1.11 1.54
C THR A 29 -0.47 2.24 1.08
N SER A 30 -0.80 3.41 1.50
CA SER A 30 -0.06 4.66 1.53
C SER A 30 1.45 4.47 1.69
N GLN A 31 2.09 3.84 0.72
CA GLN A 31 3.51 4.05 0.60
C GLN A 31 3.67 5.47 0.05
N TRP A 32 4.03 6.30 0.98
CA TRP A 32 4.74 7.51 0.70
C TRP A 32 5.91 7.12 -0.19
N VAL A 33 5.75 7.25 -1.49
CA VAL A 33 6.89 7.50 -2.34
C VAL A 33 7.34 8.89 -1.91
N TYR A 34 8.07 8.95 -0.79
CA TYR A 34 8.96 10.06 -0.58
C TYR A 34 9.84 10.06 -1.81
N ASP A 35 9.61 10.98 -2.70
CA ASP A 35 10.60 11.25 -3.71
C ASP A 35 11.86 11.62 -2.95
N GLU A 36 12.86 10.75 -2.96
CA GLU A 36 14.14 11.01 -2.32
C GLU A 36 14.75 12.29 -2.84
N ASN A 37 14.40 12.68 -4.06
CA ASN A 37 14.79 13.97 -4.62
C ASN A 37 14.33 15.14 -3.73
N GLU A 38 13.25 15.02 -2.97
CA GLU A 38 12.77 16.09 -2.11
C GLU A 38 13.42 16.18 -0.75
N ARG A 39 13.85 15.07 -0.18
CA ARG A 39 14.64 15.10 1.05
C ARG A 39 15.95 15.87 0.86
N THR A 40 16.47 15.91 -0.36
CA THR A 40 17.70 16.61 -0.67
C THR A 40 17.54 18.13 -0.80
N TYR A 41 16.35 18.64 -1.08
CA TYR A 41 16.12 20.08 -1.21
C TYR A 41 16.01 20.85 0.11
N ASN A 42 15.49 20.21 1.14
CA ASN A 42 15.32 20.81 2.47
C ASN A 42 16.31 20.19 3.47
N TRP A 43 17.57 20.14 3.08
CA TRP A 43 18.58 19.60 3.98
C TRP A 43 18.70 20.45 5.24
N VAL A 44 18.21 19.92 6.33
CA VAL A 44 18.56 20.32 7.69
C VAL A 44 19.37 19.15 8.25
N PRO A 45 20.55 19.39 8.84
CA PRO A 45 21.31 18.32 9.48
C PRO A 45 20.38 17.51 10.37
N THR A 46 20.40 16.17 10.24
CA THR A 46 19.48 15.30 10.97
C THR A 46 19.59 15.48 12.47
N LEU A 47 20.76 15.86 12.99
CA LEU A 47 20.93 16.25 14.38
C LEU A 47 20.05 17.43 14.84
N LEU A 48 19.61 18.27 13.93
CA LEU A 48 18.73 19.41 14.20
C LEU A 48 17.25 19.07 14.04
N LYS A 49 16.91 17.88 13.51
CA LYS A 49 15.52 17.44 13.41
C LYS A 49 14.97 17.13 14.80
N SER A 50 13.80 17.67 15.09
CA SER A 50 13.06 17.40 16.33
C SER A 50 12.36 16.05 16.36
N ASN A 51 12.61 15.16 15.38
CA ASN A 51 11.98 13.85 15.31
C ASN A 51 12.38 13.00 16.52
N LYS A 52 11.41 12.49 17.23
CA LYS A 52 11.63 11.65 18.40
C LYS A 52 12.15 10.26 18.02
N ASN A 53 11.70 9.71 16.92
CA ASN A 53 12.08 8.39 16.45
C ASN A 53 13.20 8.48 15.42
N ILE A 54 14.43 8.18 15.85
CA ILE A 54 15.62 8.24 15.00
C ILE A 54 15.57 7.12 13.94
N LEU A 55 15.06 5.93 14.27
CA LEU A 55 14.97 4.82 13.33
C LEU A 55 14.21 5.23 12.07
N SER A 56 13.03 5.82 12.23
CA SER A 56 12.23 6.27 11.09
C SER A 56 12.82 7.44 10.33
N SER A 57 13.64 8.25 10.99
CA SER A 57 14.27 9.42 10.33
C SER A 57 15.46 9.04 9.47
N ILE A 58 16.20 7.99 9.84
CA ILE A 58 17.45 7.61 9.17
C ILE A 58 17.39 6.30 8.41
N SER A 59 16.51 5.38 8.80
CA SER A 59 16.53 4.02 8.27
C SER A 59 16.17 3.93 6.81
N GLN A 60 15.46 4.89 6.25
CA GLN A 60 15.00 4.84 4.86
C GLN A 60 14.50 3.46 4.40
N PHE A 61 14.14 2.56 5.32
CA PHE A 61 13.58 1.25 5.02
C PHE A 61 12.20 1.35 4.37
N ASN A 62 11.63 2.55 4.40
CA ASN A 62 10.31 2.81 3.90
C ASN A 62 10.23 2.59 2.40
N GLY A 63 9.59 1.53 2.13
CA GLY A 63 9.13 1.13 0.86
C GLY A 63 10.25 0.72 -0.07
N TYR A 64 10.38 -0.49 -0.46
CA TYR A 64 10.89 -0.61 -1.73
C TYR A 64 11.28 -2.00 -2.15
N VAL A 65 12.48 -2.43 -1.94
CA VAL A 65 12.96 -3.62 -2.55
C VAL A 65 12.61 -4.85 -1.73
N PHE A 66 12.49 -4.65 -0.41
CA PHE A 66 12.30 -5.77 0.51
C PHE A 66 10.88 -5.88 1.06
N ASN A 67 9.98 -4.99 0.64
CA ASN A 67 8.66 -4.86 1.28
C ASN A 67 8.78 -4.81 2.82
N TRP A 68 9.68 -3.94 3.31
CA TRP A 68 9.84 -3.78 4.75
C TRP A 68 8.63 -3.11 5.36
N ILE A 69 8.08 -3.78 6.31
CA ILE A 69 6.93 -3.31 7.08
C ILE A 69 7.42 -3.08 8.51
N PRO A 70 7.28 -1.87 9.06
CA PRO A 70 7.69 -1.60 10.43
C PRO A 70 7.11 -2.65 11.39
N ARG A 71 8.01 -3.34 12.10
CA ARG A 71 7.65 -4.37 13.08
C ARG A 71 6.77 -5.51 12.53
N GLY A 72 6.83 -5.77 11.23
CA GLY A 72 6.06 -6.81 10.56
C GLY A 72 4.55 -6.57 10.44
N GLN A 73 4.06 -5.41 10.87
CA GLN A 73 2.62 -5.11 10.84
C GLN A 73 2.25 -4.29 9.61
N SER A 74 1.63 -4.91 8.61
CA SER A 74 0.94 -4.23 7.52
C SER A 74 -0.22 -3.39 8.08
N TYR A 75 -0.68 -2.35 7.40
CA TYR A 75 -1.85 -1.53 7.77
C TYR A 75 -1.72 -0.64 9.01
N ASN A 76 -0.53 -0.49 9.59
CA ASN A 76 -0.36 0.33 10.78
C ASN A 76 0.01 1.78 10.51
N ASN A 77 -0.06 2.21 9.25
CA ASN A 77 0.21 3.58 8.86
C ASN A 77 -1.10 4.32 8.55
N SER A 78 -1.26 5.50 9.08
CA SER A 78 -2.37 6.39 8.71
C SER A 78 -1.86 7.77 8.36
N THR A 79 -2.67 8.49 7.59
CA THR A 79 -2.41 9.87 7.20
C THR A 79 -3.62 10.69 7.51
N ILE A 80 -3.45 11.67 8.37
CA ILE A 80 -4.46 12.66 8.71
C ILE A 80 -4.07 13.94 7.98
N ILE A 81 -4.91 14.37 7.05
CA ILE A 81 -4.70 15.61 6.27
C ILE A 81 -5.72 16.64 6.74
N ASP A 82 -5.24 17.81 7.17
CA ASP A 82 -6.09 18.88 7.69
C ASP A 82 -7.03 18.39 8.79
N GLY A 83 -6.55 17.56 9.72
CA GLY A 83 -7.35 17.00 10.81
C GLY A 83 -8.37 15.92 10.39
N ILE A 84 -8.33 15.45 9.15
CA ILE A 84 -9.24 14.45 8.58
C ILE A 84 -8.48 13.15 8.27
N ASN A 85 -8.95 12.02 8.79
CA ASN A 85 -8.52 10.71 8.31
C ASN A 85 -9.31 10.34 7.06
N TRP A 86 -8.63 10.22 5.93
CA TRP A 86 -9.24 9.93 4.65
C TRP A 86 -9.33 8.44 4.32
N ALA A 87 -8.81 7.56 5.16
CA ALA A 87 -8.90 6.12 4.92
C ALA A 87 -10.37 5.65 4.91
N SER A 88 -10.75 4.92 3.87
CA SER A 88 -12.09 4.34 3.74
C SER A 88 -12.11 2.91 4.26
N ASN A 89 -13.09 2.58 5.08
CA ASN A 89 -13.32 1.22 5.58
C ASN A 89 -14.04 0.31 4.56
N LEU A 90 -14.39 0.84 3.38
CA LEU A 90 -15.05 0.05 2.33
C LEU A 90 -14.04 -0.76 1.48
N ASN A 91 -12.99 -0.09 1.01
CA ASN A 91 -12.04 -0.69 0.08
C ASN A 91 -10.59 -0.27 0.34
N GLY A 92 -10.29 0.29 1.51
CA GLY A 92 -8.97 0.81 1.82
C GLY A 92 -8.58 2.08 1.02
N TRP A 93 -9.51 2.66 0.23
CA TRP A 93 -9.22 3.89 -0.47
C TRP A 93 -8.81 4.98 0.52
N ASN A 94 -7.79 5.72 0.16
CA ASN A 94 -7.28 6.84 0.93
C ASN A 94 -7.00 8.00 -0.02
N ALA A 95 -7.21 9.23 0.44
CA ALA A 95 -6.89 10.43 -0.34
C ALA A 95 -5.42 10.48 -0.80
N SER A 96 -4.55 9.67 -0.20
CA SER A 96 -3.17 9.47 -0.68
C SER A 96 -3.08 9.10 -2.15
N PHE A 97 -4.05 8.37 -2.69
CA PHE A 97 -4.10 8.06 -4.12
C PHE A 97 -4.39 9.28 -4.98
N SER A 98 -5.10 10.27 -4.42
CA SER A 98 -5.45 11.51 -5.10
C SER A 98 -4.33 12.54 -5.09
N TYR A 99 -3.20 12.29 -4.44
CA TYR A 99 -2.05 13.20 -4.45
C TYR A 99 -0.73 12.56 -4.91
N THR A 100 -0.76 11.37 -5.51
CA THR A 100 0.43 10.77 -6.12
C THR A 100 1.14 11.78 -7.04
N GLY A 101 2.40 12.05 -6.79
CA GLY A 101 3.16 13.10 -7.47
C GLY A 101 2.92 14.53 -6.96
N MET A 102 1.97 14.73 -6.03
CA MET A 102 1.58 16.06 -5.53
C MET A 102 1.94 16.30 -4.06
N TYR A 103 2.75 15.45 -3.44
CA TYR A 103 3.08 15.53 -2.02
C TYR A 103 3.67 16.88 -1.57
N LYS A 104 4.15 17.73 -2.48
CA LYS A 104 4.59 19.12 -2.18
C LYS A 104 3.47 20.08 -1.77
N ILE A 105 2.22 19.71 -1.95
CA ILE A 105 1.10 20.51 -1.45
C ILE A 105 0.86 20.33 0.06
N PHE A 106 1.59 19.41 0.68
CA PHE A 106 1.44 19.08 2.09
C PHE A 106 2.65 19.51 2.92
N HIS A 107 2.39 20.02 4.10
CA HIS A 107 3.37 20.18 5.15
C HIS A 107 3.09 19.21 6.29
N GLN A 108 4.12 18.56 6.78
CA GLN A 108 4.02 17.71 7.94
C GLN A 108 4.01 18.56 9.20
N LYS A 109 2.92 18.52 9.96
CA LYS A 109 2.82 19.15 11.28
C LYS A 109 3.46 18.27 12.34
N GLU A 110 3.11 16.99 12.36
CA GLU A 110 3.55 16.02 13.36
C GLU A 110 3.62 14.64 12.72
N SER A 111 4.44 13.76 13.27
CA SER A 111 4.45 12.34 12.96
C SER A 111 4.49 11.58 14.27
N ASP A 112 3.46 10.79 14.53
CA ASP A 112 3.43 9.84 15.63
C ASP A 112 4.04 8.54 15.19
N GLU A 113 4.83 7.97 16.06
CA GLU A 113 5.27 6.61 15.91
C GLU A 113 4.97 5.87 17.22
N ASN A 114 4.65 4.60 17.11
CA ASN A 114 4.33 3.78 18.27
C ASN A 114 3.08 4.21 19.07
N LEU A 115 2.10 4.89 18.42
CA LEU A 115 0.88 5.37 19.10
C LEU A 115 1.10 6.46 20.16
N GLU A 116 2.10 7.30 19.97
CA GLU A 116 2.38 8.46 20.82
C GLU A 116 1.16 9.40 20.95
N TYR A 117 1.23 10.29 21.94
CA TYR A 117 0.31 11.41 22.02
C TYR A 117 0.52 12.40 20.86
N SER A 118 -0.56 12.82 20.23
CA SER A 118 -0.56 13.92 19.27
C SER A 118 -1.50 15.03 19.67
N SER A 119 -1.05 16.26 19.48
CA SER A 119 -1.91 17.44 19.64
C SER A 119 -2.82 17.68 18.43
N GLU A 120 -2.54 17.05 17.29
CA GLU A 120 -3.24 17.26 16.01
C GLU A 120 -4.39 16.27 15.79
N GLY A 121 -4.63 15.35 16.71
CA GLY A 121 -5.72 14.40 16.64
C GLY A 121 -5.43 13.08 17.35
N TYR A 122 -6.22 12.07 17.07
CA TYR A 122 -6.06 10.72 17.62
C TYR A 122 -5.87 9.70 16.49
N SER A 123 -4.86 8.88 16.62
CA SER A 123 -4.69 7.71 15.77
C SER A 123 -4.78 6.42 16.56
N LYS A 124 -5.43 5.42 15.95
CA LYS A 124 -5.45 4.03 16.39
C LYS A 124 -4.30 3.22 15.78
N ASN A 125 -3.59 3.78 14.80
CA ASN A 125 -2.57 3.10 14.03
C ASN A 125 -1.17 3.37 14.58
N TYR A 126 -0.28 2.41 14.39
CA TYR A 126 1.08 2.42 14.89
C TYR A 126 1.91 3.63 14.43
N ARG A 127 1.74 4.04 13.18
CA ARG A 127 2.38 5.23 12.62
C ARG A 127 1.34 6.14 11.99
N THR A 128 1.39 7.43 12.36
CA THR A 128 0.49 8.43 11.82
C THR A 128 1.24 9.67 11.42
N SER A 129 0.98 10.15 10.21
CA SER A 129 1.49 11.43 9.73
C SER A 129 0.35 12.44 9.72
N TYR A 130 0.53 13.54 10.42
CA TYR A 130 -0.39 14.67 10.44
C TYR A 130 0.11 15.71 9.46
N LEU A 131 -0.65 15.94 8.42
CA LEU A 131 -0.33 16.84 7.33
C LEU A 131 -1.30 17.99 7.27
N THR A 132 -0.84 19.10 6.71
CA THR A 132 -1.71 20.22 6.37
C THR A 132 -1.42 20.73 4.97
N THR A 133 -2.46 21.23 4.33
CA THR A 133 -2.41 21.87 3.02
C THR A 133 -2.38 23.40 3.12
N SER A 134 -2.14 23.94 4.31
CA SER A 134 -2.18 25.40 4.56
C SER A 134 -1.22 26.17 3.67
N ALA A 135 -1.74 27.14 2.92
CA ALA A 135 -0.94 28.04 2.07
C ALA A 135 -0.01 28.94 2.88
N ASN A 136 -0.28 29.10 4.18
CA ASN A 136 0.55 29.94 5.08
C ASN A 136 1.97 29.41 5.26
N LEU A 137 2.20 28.11 5.03
CA LEU A 137 3.47 27.45 5.25
C LEU A 137 4.40 27.49 4.04
N PHE A 138 3.91 27.93 2.88
CA PHE A 138 4.71 27.99 1.66
C PHE A 138 5.46 29.32 1.53
N ARG A 139 6.70 29.23 1.06
CA ARG A 139 7.49 30.42 0.73
C ARG A 139 6.93 31.11 -0.51
N LYS A 140 6.89 32.43 -0.49
CA LYS A 140 6.45 33.24 -1.65
C LYS A 140 7.38 33.02 -2.85
N GLY A 141 6.82 33.09 -4.05
CA GLY A 141 7.53 33.02 -5.30
C GLY A 141 7.15 31.82 -6.16
N TRP A 142 7.87 31.63 -7.23
CA TRP A 142 7.72 30.55 -8.19
C TRP A 142 8.76 29.48 -7.97
N GLN A 143 8.37 28.22 -8.14
CA GLN A 143 9.29 27.09 -8.21
C GLN A 143 8.94 26.25 -9.45
N PHE A 144 9.98 25.94 -10.19
CA PHE A 144 9.90 25.08 -11.38
C PHE A 144 10.77 23.87 -11.12
N HIS A 145 10.27 22.70 -11.43
CA HIS A 145 11.03 21.47 -11.33
C HIS A 145 10.88 20.66 -12.61
N THR A 146 11.97 20.07 -13.05
CA THR A 146 11.98 19.05 -14.10
C THR A 146 12.78 17.86 -13.62
N GLY A 147 12.30 16.64 -13.93
CA GLY A 147 12.93 15.40 -13.53
C GLY A 147 12.93 14.37 -14.65
N PHE A 148 13.93 13.50 -14.61
CA PHE A 148 14.07 12.34 -15.48
C PHE A 148 14.46 11.13 -14.66
N SER A 149 13.82 9.97 -14.91
CA SER A 149 14.08 8.74 -14.15
C SER A 149 13.75 7.50 -14.99
N ASN A 150 14.42 6.40 -14.74
CA ASN A 150 14.02 5.11 -15.28
C ASN A 150 13.18 4.27 -14.28
N ALA A 151 12.84 4.83 -13.12
CA ALA A 151 12.10 4.13 -12.07
C ALA A 151 10.57 4.31 -12.19
N SER A 152 10.01 5.28 -11.45
CA SER A 152 8.56 5.45 -11.33
C SER A 152 7.94 6.31 -12.43
N TYR A 153 8.72 7.16 -13.07
CA TYR A 153 8.34 7.99 -14.23
C TYR A 153 9.59 8.23 -15.09
N MET A 154 9.39 8.43 -16.38
CA MET A 154 10.49 8.81 -17.27
C MET A 154 10.72 10.33 -17.23
N ASN A 155 9.66 11.09 -17.38
CA ASN A 155 9.71 12.55 -17.37
C ASN A 155 8.74 13.12 -16.34
N GLU A 156 9.18 14.17 -15.63
CA GLU A 156 8.36 14.93 -14.70
C GLU A 156 8.54 16.42 -14.91
N GLY A 157 7.44 17.17 -14.83
CA GLY A 157 7.41 18.62 -14.72
C GLY A 157 6.53 19.05 -13.56
N ARG A 158 6.98 19.99 -12.75
CA ARG A 158 6.20 20.62 -11.68
C ARG A 158 6.36 22.12 -11.70
N ILE A 159 5.25 22.81 -11.47
CA ILE A 159 5.21 24.28 -11.34
C ILE A 159 4.42 24.58 -10.08
N GLN A 160 4.95 25.41 -9.24
CA GLN A 160 4.22 25.91 -8.09
C GLN A 160 4.42 27.42 -7.90
N TYR A 161 3.39 28.05 -7.40
CA TYR A 161 3.39 29.45 -7.05
C TYR A 161 2.80 29.65 -5.66
N SER A 162 3.42 30.48 -4.87
CA SER A 162 2.90 30.90 -3.58
C SER A 162 2.95 32.42 -3.45
N GLY A 163 1.82 33.01 -3.09
CA GLY A 163 1.66 34.46 -2.95
C GLY A 163 1.01 34.83 -1.62
N ALA A 164 1.11 36.11 -1.31
CA ALA A 164 0.40 36.71 -0.19
C ALA A 164 -0.10 38.07 -0.58
N GLY A 165 -1.29 38.42 -0.09
CA GLY A 165 -1.84 39.77 -0.22
C GLY A 165 -1.19 40.79 0.69
N ASN A 166 -1.65 42.04 0.62
CA ASN A 166 -1.26 43.11 1.52
C ASN A 166 -1.45 42.68 2.98
N ARG A 167 -0.50 43.06 3.86
CA ARG A 167 -0.50 42.70 5.30
C ARG A 167 -0.45 41.21 5.63
N ASN A 168 -0.16 40.32 4.64
CA ASN A 168 -0.12 38.87 4.83
C ASN A 168 -1.43 38.22 5.33
N GLU A 169 -2.56 38.91 5.25
CA GLU A 169 -3.86 38.35 5.66
C GLU A 169 -4.36 37.24 4.74
N TRP A 170 -3.88 37.26 3.49
CA TRP A 170 -4.23 36.31 2.46
C TRP A 170 -3.00 35.52 2.04
N ARG A 171 -3.18 34.22 1.89
CA ARG A 171 -2.17 33.30 1.38
C ARG A 171 -2.76 32.43 0.31
N LEU A 172 -1.99 32.25 -0.73
CA LEU A 172 -2.33 31.45 -1.88
C LEU A 172 -1.19 30.50 -2.20
N HIS A 173 -1.52 29.25 -2.49
CA HIS A 173 -0.57 28.29 -3.07
C HIS A 173 -1.24 27.55 -4.23
N SER A 174 -0.56 27.47 -5.36
CA SER A 174 -0.97 26.74 -6.56
C SER A 174 0.12 25.77 -6.94
N PHE A 175 -0.28 24.59 -7.38
CA PHE A 175 0.65 23.52 -7.76
C PHE A 175 0.12 22.78 -8.99
N LEU A 176 1.01 22.51 -9.94
CA LEU A 176 0.75 21.71 -11.11
C LEU A 176 1.83 20.63 -11.23
N VAL A 177 1.45 19.42 -11.62
CA VAL A 177 2.37 18.32 -11.89
C VAL A 177 1.98 17.56 -13.15
N PHE A 178 2.98 17.13 -13.87
CA PHE A 178 2.88 16.22 -14.99
C PHE A 178 3.98 15.17 -14.88
N GLN A 179 3.60 13.90 -14.98
CA GLN A 179 4.55 12.77 -15.06
C GLN A 179 4.15 11.88 -16.24
N ASN A 180 5.13 11.42 -16.97
CA ASN A 180 4.91 10.53 -18.11
C ASN A 180 6.00 9.47 -18.23
N THR A 181 5.57 8.24 -18.47
CA THR A 181 6.41 7.12 -18.90
C THR A 181 5.72 6.50 -20.10
N PRO A 182 6.33 6.56 -21.28
CA PRO A 182 5.77 5.94 -22.49
C PRO A 182 5.64 4.42 -22.38
N ASN A 183 4.83 3.82 -23.26
CA ASN A 183 4.66 2.37 -23.33
C ASN A 183 6.01 1.63 -23.49
N GLY A 184 6.18 0.56 -22.73
CA GLY A 184 7.37 -0.30 -22.78
C GLY A 184 8.60 0.22 -22.03
N MET A 185 8.56 1.44 -21.51
CA MET A 185 9.69 2.04 -20.77
C MET A 185 9.69 1.73 -19.27
N SER A 186 8.70 1.03 -18.79
CA SER A 186 8.66 0.51 -17.41
C SER A 186 8.13 -0.92 -17.39
N PRO A 187 8.41 -1.71 -16.36
CA PRO A 187 7.87 -3.07 -16.23
C PRO A 187 6.35 -3.14 -16.23
N SER A 188 5.70 -2.11 -15.71
CA SER A 188 4.24 -1.98 -15.75
C SER A 188 3.70 -1.52 -17.11
N GLY A 189 4.56 -1.17 -18.06
CA GLY A 189 4.21 -0.71 -19.41
C GLY A 189 4.24 0.79 -19.51
N PHE A 190 3.36 1.51 -18.85
CA PHE A 190 3.25 2.97 -18.94
C PHE A 190 2.80 3.60 -17.60
N LYS A 191 3.03 4.91 -17.49
CA LYS A 191 2.48 5.72 -16.39
C LYS A 191 2.23 7.15 -16.86
N LYS A 192 1.05 7.68 -16.56
CA LYS A 192 0.66 9.06 -16.83
C LYS A 192 0.01 9.66 -15.61
N ILE A 193 0.50 10.82 -15.18
CA ILE A 193 -0.08 11.59 -14.08
C ILE A 193 -0.25 13.03 -14.53
N LYS A 194 -1.42 13.61 -14.25
CA LYS A 194 -1.73 15.02 -14.40
C LYS A 194 -2.37 15.47 -13.09
N GLY A 195 -1.83 16.48 -12.43
CA GLY A 195 -2.38 16.96 -11.19
C GLY A 195 -2.32 18.46 -11.03
N ALA A 196 -3.29 18.98 -10.30
CA ALA A 196 -3.39 20.38 -9.94
C ALA A 196 -3.87 20.51 -8.50
N ALA A 197 -3.34 21.50 -7.78
CA ALA A 197 -3.87 21.87 -6.47
C ALA A 197 -3.88 23.37 -6.30
N PHE A 198 -4.85 23.81 -5.53
CA PHE A 198 -5.04 25.19 -5.16
C PHE A 198 -5.39 25.26 -3.67
N SER A 199 -4.62 26.02 -2.91
CA SER A 199 -4.85 26.26 -1.50
C SER A 199 -4.92 27.74 -1.22
N PHE A 200 -5.92 28.14 -0.45
CA PHE A 200 -6.18 29.52 -0.08
C PHE A 200 -6.44 29.58 1.43
N ASP A 201 -5.73 30.46 2.13
CA ASP A 201 -5.95 30.74 3.54
C ASP A 201 -6.19 32.23 3.76
N LYS A 202 -7.15 32.53 4.64
CA LYS A 202 -7.39 33.86 5.18
C LYS A 202 -7.21 33.86 6.69
N LEU A 203 -6.39 34.77 7.16
CA LEU A 203 -6.20 35.07 8.57
C LEU A 203 -7.03 36.32 8.94
N PHE A 204 -7.76 36.23 10.03
CA PHE A 204 -8.57 37.30 10.57
C PHE A 204 -7.91 37.87 11.83
N TYR A 205 -8.18 39.16 12.13
CA TYR A 205 -7.58 39.87 13.28
C TYR A 205 -7.93 39.26 14.65
N ASN A 206 -9.06 38.54 14.75
CA ASN A 206 -9.53 37.93 16.01
C ASN A 206 -9.04 36.47 16.19
N ASN A 207 -7.83 36.17 15.77
CA ASN A 207 -7.21 34.86 15.90
C ASN A 207 -8.01 33.72 15.28
N GLN A 208 -8.66 34.02 14.18
CA GLN A 208 -9.36 33.01 13.36
C GLN A 208 -8.65 32.82 12.02
N SER A 209 -8.73 31.64 11.49
CA SER A 209 -8.31 31.36 10.12
C SER A 209 -9.30 30.46 9.41
N ILE A 210 -9.47 30.69 8.12
CA ILE A 210 -10.19 29.80 7.21
C ILE A 210 -9.25 29.43 6.10
N GLY A 211 -9.15 28.13 5.82
CA GLY A 211 -8.40 27.57 4.69
C GLY A 211 -9.30 26.73 3.82
N ILE A 212 -9.12 26.83 2.51
CA ILE A 212 -9.80 26.02 1.50
C ILE A 212 -8.74 25.46 0.59
N THR A 213 -8.73 24.14 0.41
CA THR A 213 -7.83 23.47 -0.53
C THR A 213 -8.61 22.54 -1.42
N LEU A 214 -8.37 22.67 -2.71
CA LEU A 214 -8.84 21.74 -3.74
C LEU A 214 -7.60 21.09 -4.35
N TRP A 215 -7.57 19.77 -4.43
CA TRP A 215 -6.58 19.06 -5.24
C TRP A 215 -7.22 18.00 -6.11
N TRP A 216 -6.65 17.83 -7.27
CA TRP A 216 -7.08 16.89 -8.26
C TRP A 216 -5.87 16.23 -8.89
N ASN A 217 -5.94 14.92 -9.03
CA ASN A 217 -4.92 14.12 -9.66
C ASN A 217 -5.56 13.02 -10.50
N GLN A 218 -5.25 13.03 -11.78
CA GLN A 218 -5.61 11.96 -12.70
C GLN A 218 -4.38 11.07 -12.91
N THR A 219 -4.50 9.81 -12.52
CA THR A 219 -3.45 8.83 -12.75
C THR A 219 -3.94 7.73 -13.67
N SER A 220 -3.07 7.27 -14.56
CA SER A 220 -3.28 6.07 -15.37
C SER A 220 -1.94 5.37 -15.49
N GLN A 221 -1.89 4.08 -15.13
CA GLN A 221 -0.67 3.30 -15.22
C GLN A 221 -0.97 1.84 -15.53
N GLY A 222 -0.08 1.21 -16.28
CA GLY A 222 -0.11 -0.23 -16.50
C GLY A 222 0.15 -1.01 -15.19
N LYS A 223 -0.28 -2.26 -15.15
CA LYS A 223 -0.03 -3.19 -14.05
C LYS A 223 0.98 -4.25 -14.48
N GLN A 224 1.92 -4.56 -13.61
CA GLN A 224 2.80 -5.70 -13.76
C GLN A 224 2.21 -6.88 -12.98
N ALA A 225 2.09 -8.04 -13.62
CA ALA A 225 1.65 -9.26 -12.99
C ALA A 225 2.85 -10.14 -12.59
N PRO A 226 2.82 -10.80 -11.43
CA PRO A 226 3.82 -11.78 -11.03
C PRO A 226 3.70 -13.05 -11.89
N SER A 227 4.84 -13.69 -12.16
CA SER A 227 4.88 -14.90 -12.95
C SER A 227 5.77 -15.97 -12.31
N VAL A 228 5.78 -17.16 -12.86
CA VAL A 228 6.63 -18.26 -12.39
C VAL A 228 8.09 -18.06 -12.80
N LEU A 229 9.02 -18.62 -12.05
CA LEU A 229 10.45 -18.42 -12.31
C LEU A 229 10.87 -18.90 -13.71
N GLU A 230 10.26 -19.97 -14.21
CA GLU A 230 10.51 -20.52 -15.54
C GLU A 230 10.33 -19.48 -16.66
N THR A 231 9.30 -18.62 -16.57
CA THR A 231 9.07 -17.57 -17.59
C THR A 231 10.13 -16.47 -17.56
N TYR A 232 10.68 -16.14 -16.40
CA TYR A 232 11.81 -15.21 -16.30
C TYR A 232 13.08 -15.81 -16.94
N THR A 233 13.29 -17.12 -16.78
CA THR A 233 14.41 -17.82 -17.41
C THR A 233 14.24 -17.87 -18.92
N LEU A 234 13.08 -18.28 -19.42
CA LEU A 234 12.78 -18.36 -20.85
C LEU A 234 12.79 -17.02 -21.56
N SER A 235 12.34 -15.95 -20.89
CA SER A 235 12.30 -14.61 -21.49
C SER A 235 13.64 -13.88 -21.42
N HIS A 236 14.58 -14.34 -20.62
CA HIS A 236 15.82 -13.63 -20.25
C HIS A 236 15.57 -12.20 -19.75
N GLN A 237 14.35 -11.92 -19.25
CA GLN A 237 13.94 -10.59 -18.80
C GLN A 237 13.74 -10.56 -17.28
N ARG A 238 14.51 -9.73 -16.60
CA ARG A 238 14.34 -9.46 -15.16
C ARG A 238 12.94 -8.93 -14.82
N ASN A 239 12.38 -8.15 -15.73
CA ASN A 239 11.10 -7.45 -15.55
C ASN A 239 9.97 -8.07 -16.38
N TYR A 240 10.04 -9.40 -16.58
CA TYR A 240 9.01 -10.07 -17.34
C TYR A 240 7.61 -9.76 -16.78
N ASN A 241 6.68 -9.49 -17.68
CA ASN A 241 5.30 -9.18 -17.34
C ASN A 241 4.35 -9.92 -18.31
N PRO A 242 3.60 -10.94 -17.85
CA PRO A 242 2.71 -11.73 -18.71
C PRO A 242 1.38 -11.00 -19.06
N SER A 243 1.15 -9.80 -18.55
CA SER A 243 -0.15 -9.12 -18.65
C SER A 243 -0.30 -8.16 -19.83
N TRP A 244 0.68 -8.07 -20.70
CA TRP A 244 0.63 -7.31 -21.94
C TRP A 244 0.96 -8.19 -23.15
N GLY A 245 0.76 -7.66 -24.34
CA GLY A 245 1.07 -8.42 -25.55
C GLY A 245 1.11 -7.55 -26.80
N TRP A 246 0.99 -8.21 -27.95
CA TRP A 246 1.09 -7.59 -29.28
C TRP A 246 -0.27 -7.49 -29.94
N LEU A 247 -0.59 -6.29 -30.44
CA LEU A 247 -1.76 -5.99 -31.24
C LEU A 247 -1.31 -5.13 -32.45
N ASP A 248 -1.54 -5.61 -33.66
CA ASP A 248 -1.12 -4.95 -34.91
C ASP A 248 0.38 -4.57 -34.91
N GLY A 249 1.22 -5.44 -34.37
CA GLY A 249 2.66 -5.22 -34.23
C GLY A 249 3.09 -4.21 -33.19
N GLN A 250 2.15 -3.64 -32.43
CA GLN A 250 2.42 -2.67 -31.36
C GLN A 250 2.21 -3.30 -29.98
N ALA A 251 2.96 -2.81 -28.99
CA ALA A 251 2.80 -3.24 -27.60
C ALA A 251 1.48 -2.70 -27.02
N TYR A 252 0.61 -3.60 -26.60
CA TYR A 252 -0.70 -3.32 -26.03
C TYR A 252 -0.77 -3.73 -24.55
N TYR A 253 -1.16 -2.79 -23.68
CA TYR A 253 -1.20 -2.92 -22.23
C TYR A 253 -2.64 -2.79 -21.71
N PRO A 254 -3.47 -3.83 -21.80
CA PRO A 254 -4.86 -3.76 -21.34
C PRO A 254 -4.96 -3.76 -19.81
N ASN A 255 -3.99 -4.39 -19.14
CA ASN A 255 -3.98 -4.40 -17.68
C ASN A 255 -3.45 -3.07 -17.14
N SER A 256 -4.36 -2.27 -16.63
CA SER A 256 -4.04 -0.95 -16.09
C SER A 256 -4.87 -0.62 -14.86
N LYS A 257 -4.46 0.42 -14.15
CA LYS A 257 -5.25 1.08 -13.12
C LYS A 257 -5.32 2.57 -13.38
N TYR A 258 -6.44 3.16 -13.00
CA TYR A 258 -6.64 4.59 -13.09
C TYR A 258 -7.33 5.13 -11.84
N THR A 259 -7.11 6.40 -11.57
CA THR A 259 -7.75 7.13 -10.47
C THR A 259 -7.99 8.56 -10.93
N ASN A 260 -9.20 9.07 -10.67
CA ASN A 260 -9.61 10.43 -10.95
C ASN A 260 -10.60 10.88 -9.88
N VAL A 261 -10.08 11.24 -8.70
CA VAL A 261 -10.88 11.58 -7.51
C VAL A 261 -10.42 12.95 -6.98
N PRO A 262 -11.00 14.06 -7.43
CA PRO A 262 -10.78 15.37 -6.82
C PRO A 262 -11.23 15.40 -5.35
N VAL A 263 -10.51 16.17 -4.55
CA VAL A 263 -10.72 16.31 -3.11
C VAL A 263 -10.76 17.77 -2.73
N LEU A 264 -11.79 18.13 -1.97
CA LEU A 264 -11.96 19.44 -1.33
C LEU A 264 -11.76 19.30 0.17
N SER A 265 -10.94 20.16 0.76
CA SER A 265 -10.74 20.29 2.20
C SER A 265 -11.00 21.73 2.64
N ILE A 266 -11.79 21.90 3.68
CA ILE A 266 -12.08 23.20 4.30
C ILE A 266 -11.65 23.11 5.76
N ARG A 267 -10.86 24.06 6.19
CA ARG A 267 -10.32 24.18 7.55
C ARG A 267 -10.81 25.45 8.17
N TYR A 268 -11.26 25.36 9.40
CA TYR A 268 -11.52 26.52 10.25
C TYR A 268 -10.79 26.31 11.57
N GLU A 269 -10.04 27.29 11.98
CA GLU A 269 -9.33 27.31 13.27
C GLU A 269 -9.60 28.62 13.98
N LYS A 270 -9.87 28.51 15.27
CA LYS A 270 -10.06 29.68 16.15
C LYS A 270 -9.38 29.46 17.50
N ASN A 271 -8.50 30.36 17.85
CA ASN A 271 -8.04 30.49 19.22
C ASN A 271 -9.11 31.20 20.03
N TRP A 272 -9.86 30.41 20.82
CA TRP A 272 -10.96 30.91 21.62
C TRP A 272 -10.46 31.73 22.81
N THR A 273 -9.38 31.24 23.41
CA THR A 273 -8.60 31.92 24.44
C THR A 273 -7.11 31.67 24.13
N GLU A 274 -6.21 32.29 24.90
CA GLU A 274 -4.76 31.98 24.80
C GLU A 274 -4.44 30.51 25.10
N ARG A 275 -5.36 29.80 25.79
CA ARG A 275 -5.19 28.42 26.23
C ARG A 275 -6.09 27.43 25.50
N SER A 276 -6.94 27.88 24.59
CA SER A 276 -7.89 26.98 23.93
C SER A 276 -8.02 27.27 22.43
N THR A 277 -8.01 26.20 21.63
CA THR A 277 -8.17 26.26 20.18
C THR A 277 -9.24 25.28 19.75
N VAL A 278 -10.13 25.73 18.89
CA VAL A 278 -11.12 24.91 18.19
C VAL A 278 -10.69 24.78 16.72
N GLN A 279 -10.68 23.57 16.21
CA GLN A 279 -10.47 23.27 14.80
C GLN A 279 -11.70 22.52 14.27
N LEU A 280 -12.26 23.00 13.16
CA LEU A 280 -13.34 22.33 12.43
C LEU A 280 -12.90 22.10 11.00
N ASN A 281 -13.02 20.87 10.54
CA ASN A 281 -12.58 20.51 9.21
C ASN A 281 -13.68 19.75 8.48
N LEU A 282 -13.86 20.06 7.20
CA LEU A 282 -14.79 19.39 6.32
C LEU A 282 -14.04 18.90 5.09
N GLY A 283 -14.37 17.72 4.62
CA GLY A 283 -13.76 17.12 3.47
C GLY A 283 -14.77 16.43 2.56
N LEU A 284 -14.58 16.58 1.27
CA LEU A 284 -15.37 15.91 0.24
C LEU A 284 -14.45 15.38 -0.86
N ALA A 285 -14.61 14.10 -1.20
CA ALA A 285 -13.95 13.49 -2.35
C ALA A 285 -15.02 12.83 -3.23
N VAL A 286 -14.99 13.12 -4.53
CA VAL A 286 -15.97 12.58 -5.49
C VAL A 286 -15.23 12.26 -6.79
N GLY A 287 -15.44 11.06 -7.32
CA GLY A 287 -14.81 10.67 -8.57
C GLY A 287 -14.79 9.17 -8.77
N GLU A 288 -13.93 8.72 -9.65
CA GLU A 288 -13.83 7.31 -10.00
C GLU A 288 -12.40 6.77 -9.90
N GLN A 289 -12.30 5.51 -9.57
CA GLN A 289 -11.09 4.71 -9.73
C GLN A 289 -11.44 3.36 -10.33
N GLY A 290 -10.47 2.69 -10.91
CA GLY A 290 -10.73 1.35 -11.40
C GLY A 290 -9.50 0.69 -12.00
N THR A 291 -9.75 -0.52 -12.52
CA THR A 291 -8.73 -1.33 -13.19
C THR A 291 -9.31 -1.86 -14.50
N SER A 292 -8.49 -1.93 -15.52
CA SER A 292 -8.82 -2.69 -16.72
C SER A 292 -7.99 -3.96 -16.80
N GLN A 293 -8.53 -4.98 -17.42
CA GLN A 293 -7.87 -6.26 -17.59
C GLN A 293 -8.48 -7.07 -18.73
N LEU A 294 -7.69 -8.00 -19.27
CA LEU A 294 -8.19 -9.01 -20.17
C LEU A 294 -9.05 -10.00 -19.39
N ASP A 295 -10.24 -10.28 -19.88
CA ASP A 295 -11.19 -11.24 -19.32
C ASP A 295 -11.72 -12.18 -20.43
N TRP A 296 -12.18 -13.38 -20.07
CA TRP A 296 -12.63 -14.37 -21.03
C TRP A 296 -13.67 -15.32 -20.43
N THR A 297 -14.51 -15.87 -21.29
CA THR A 297 -15.60 -16.77 -20.90
C THR A 297 -15.70 -17.94 -21.86
N SER A 298 -15.81 -19.14 -21.33
CA SER A 298 -16.01 -20.39 -22.11
C SER A 298 -14.94 -20.61 -23.19
N THR A 299 -13.68 -20.27 -22.88
CA THR A 299 -12.55 -20.43 -23.79
C THR A 299 -11.24 -20.64 -23.00
N THR A 300 -10.15 -20.88 -23.72
CA THR A 300 -8.85 -21.20 -23.12
C THR A 300 -8.19 -19.95 -22.51
N ASP A 301 -7.43 -20.16 -21.44
CA ASP A 301 -6.62 -19.10 -20.81
C ASP A 301 -5.61 -18.54 -21.83
N PRO A 302 -5.64 -17.23 -22.14
CA PRO A 302 -4.76 -16.65 -23.17
C PRO A 302 -3.39 -16.26 -22.62
N ARG A 303 -3.17 -16.36 -21.32
CA ARG A 303 -1.93 -15.91 -20.68
C ARG A 303 -0.79 -16.87 -20.96
N PRO A 304 0.38 -16.37 -21.42
CA PRO A 304 1.50 -17.22 -21.78
C PRO A 304 2.15 -17.91 -20.58
N ASP A 305 1.97 -17.38 -19.36
CA ASP A 305 2.47 -17.97 -18.11
C ASP A 305 1.52 -19.01 -17.49
N TYR A 306 0.46 -19.41 -18.22
CA TYR A 306 -0.42 -20.49 -17.76
C TYR A 306 0.36 -21.81 -17.73
N TYR A 307 0.35 -22.47 -16.58
CA TYR A 307 1.22 -23.61 -16.29
C TYR A 307 1.19 -24.72 -17.35
N ARG A 308 0.07 -24.93 -18.06
CA ARG A 308 -0.08 -25.95 -19.10
C ARG A 308 0.68 -25.64 -20.39
N TYR A 309 1.07 -24.39 -20.61
CA TYR A 309 1.81 -23.97 -21.81
C TYR A 309 3.32 -24.01 -21.61
N LEU A 310 3.75 -24.15 -20.36
CA LEU A 310 5.17 -24.10 -20.02
C LEU A 310 5.87 -25.47 -20.22
N PRO A 311 7.13 -25.47 -20.60
CA PRO A 311 7.92 -26.70 -20.79
C PRO A 311 7.89 -27.63 -19.57
N SER A 312 7.93 -27.08 -18.34
CA SER A 312 7.89 -27.87 -17.10
C SER A 312 6.63 -28.71 -16.92
N TYR A 313 5.54 -28.37 -17.61
CA TYR A 313 4.31 -29.17 -17.57
C TYR A 313 4.42 -30.50 -18.31
N SER A 314 5.25 -30.57 -19.38
CA SER A 314 5.49 -31.79 -20.13
C SER A 314 6.22 -32.82 -19.30
N LYS A 315 5.72 -34.05 -19.24
CA LYS A 315 6.40 -35.19 -18.61
C LYS A 315 7.50 -35.76 -19.50
N ASP A 316 7.37 -35.61 -20.82
CA ASP A 316 8.32 -36.04 -21.80
C ASP A 316 9.52 -35.08 -21.90
N SER A 317 10.73 -35.59 -21.68
CA SER A 317 11.96 -34.82 -21.72
C SER A 317 12.29 -34.27 -23.11
N SER A 318 11.99 -35.01 -24.17
CA SER A 318 12.19 -34.60 -25.57
C SER A 318 11.28 -33.41 -25.91
N MET A 319 9.99 -33.53 -25.58
CA MET A 319 9.00 -32.46 -25.76
C MET A 319 9.39 -31.20 -24.95
N ARG A 320 9.86 -31.39 -23.71
CA ARG A 320 10.34 -30.26 -22.87
C ARG A 320 11.50 -29.52 -23.52
N SER A 321 12.49 -30.25 -24.07
CA SER A 321 13.60 -29.64 -24.76
C SER A 321 13.16 -28.91 -26.03
N GLN A 322 12.25 -29.51 -26.82
CA GLN A 322 11.69 -28.83 -27.99
C GLN A 322 10.95 -27.54 -27.64
N LEU A 323 10.14 -27.54 -26.57
CA LEU A 323 9.43 -26.35 -26.11
C LEU A 323 10.40 -25.28 -25.61
N ASN A 324 11.47 -25.63 -24.87
CA ASN A 324 12.49 -24.68 -24.46
C ASN A 324 13.14 -24.00 -25.68
N ASN A 325 13.62 -24.79 -26.64
CA ASN A 325 14.22 -24.28 -27.87
C ASN A 325 13.25 -23.41 -28.67
N TRP A 326 11.95 -23.80 -28.68
CA TRP A 326 10.94 -23.02 -29.36
C TRP A 326 10.73 -21.63 -28.68
N PHE A 327 10.65 -21.56 -27.34
CA PHE A 327 10.51 -20.30 -26.62
C PHE A 327 11.75 -19.42 -26.76
N GLU A 328 12.95 -20.02 -26.73
CA GLU A 328 14.22 -19.29 -26.96
C GLU A 328 14.26 -18.67 -28.35
N SER A 329 13.76 -19.39 -29.36
CA SER A 329 13.69 -18.90 -30.74
C SER A 329 12.53 -17.92 -30.98
N ASN A 330 11.51 -17.93 -30.11
CA ASN A 330 10.28 -17.14 -30.25
C ASN A 330 9.93 -16.41 -28.94
N PRO A 331 10.75 -15.49 -28.44
CA PRO A 331 10.52 -14.82 -27.15
C PRO A 331 9.19 -14.02 -27.12
N GLN A 332 8.66 -13.63 -28.27
CA GLN A 332 7.35 -12.98 -28.36
C GLN A 332 6.20 -13.90 -27.96
N ALA A 333 6.39 -15.22 -27.99
CA ALA A 333 5.38 -16.19 -27.56
C ALA A 333 5.14 -16.18 -26.05
N LEU A 334 6.05 -15.56 -25.28
CA LEU A 334 5.87 -15.29 -23.86
C LEU A 334 5.01 -14.06 -23.59
N GLN A 335 4.43 -13.43 -24.62
CA GLN A 335 3.50 -12.33 -24.50
C GLN A 335 2.14 -12.70 -25.13
N ILE A 336 1.07 -12.01 -24.68
CA ILE A 336 -0.28 -12.27 -25.18
C ILE A 336 -0.35 -11.89 -26.66
N ASN A 337 -0.89 -12.79 -27.47
CA ASN A 337 -1.13 -12.54 -28.89
C ASN A 337 -2.56 -12.01 -29.09
N PHE A 338 -2.73 -10.70 -29.07
CA PHE A 338 -4.05 -10.06 -29.24
C PHE A 338 -4.58 -10.18 -30.67
N ASP A 339 -3.71 -10.27 -31.68
CA ASP A 339 -4.16 -10.50 -33.06
C ASP A 339 -4.84 -11.88 -33.21
N ARG A 340 -4.32 -12.90 -32.52
CA ARG A 340 -4.96 -14.21 -32.44
C ARG A 340 -6.30 -14.13 -31.69
N ILE A 341 -6.35 -13.38 -30.59
CA ILE A 341 -7.58 -13.17 -29.80
C ILE A 341 -8.66 -12.50 -30.65
N GLN A 342 -8.31 -11.45 -31.42
CA GLN A 342 -9.24 -10.81 -32.33
C GLN A 342 -9.74 -11.74 -33.43
N LYS A 343 -8.86 -12.58 -34.01
CA LYS A 343 -9.26 -13.58 -35.00
C LYS A 343 -10.24 -14.60 -34.42
N ILE A 344 -10.05 -15.03 -33.18
CA ILE A 344 -10.97 -15.97 -32.47
C ILE A 344 -12.34 -15.32 -32.30
N ASN A 345 -12.41 -14.09 -31.80
CA ASN A 345 -13.67 -13.38 -31.63
C ASN A 345 -14.39 -13.15 -32.96
N LYS A 346 -13.66 -12.73 -33.98
CA LYS A 346 -14.19 -12.48 -35.33
C LYS A 346 -14.69 -13.75 -36.02
N ALA A 347 -14.05 -14.90 -35.77
CA ALA A 347 -14.44 -16.17 -36.33
C ALA A 347 -15.67 -16.80 -35.63
N SER A 348 -16.16 -16.21 -34.55
CA SER A 348 -17.36 -16.67 -33.84
C SER A 348 -18.58 -16.63 -34.76
N VAL A 349 -19.25 -17.77 -34.98
CA VAL A 349 -20.47 -17.87 -35.78
C VAL A 349 -21.57 -16.95 -35.28
N SER A 350 -21.69 -16.79 -33.97
CA SER A 350 -22.64 -15.88 -33.32
C SER A 350 -22.17 -14.44 -33.27
N LYS A 351 -20.94 -14.14 -33.70
CA LYS A 351 -20.26 -12.84 -33.58
C LYS A 351 -20.05 -12.36 -32.15
N ARG A 352 -20.21 -13.25 -31.15
CA ARG A 352 -19.94 -12.94 -29.75
C ARG A 352 -18.45 -12.87 -29.50
N SER A 353 -18.02 -12.00 -28.59
CA SER A 353 -16.69 -12.04 -28.02
C SER A 353 -16.56 -13.15 -26.99
N PHE A 354 -15.47 -13.92 -27.05
CA PHE A 354 -15.04 -14.83 -25.99
C PHE A 354 -14.02 -14.15 -25.07
N TYR A 355 -13.27 -13.21 -25.61
CA TYR A 355 -12.27 -12.40 -24.91
C TYR A 355 -12.67 -10.93 -24.99
N ILE A 356 -12.56 -10.23 -23.91
CA ILE A 356 -12.86 -8.81 -23.80
C ILE A 356 -11.79 -8.08 -22.97
N ILE A 357 -11.70 -6.77 -23.11
CA ILE A 357 -11.08 -5.93 -22.11
C ILE A 357 -12.20 -5.43 -21.19
N ASN A 358 -12.14 -5.89 -19.94
CA ASN A 358 -13.05 -5.50 -18.89
C ASN A 358 -12.48 -4.35 -18.07
N LYS A 359 -13.29 -3.36 -17.75
CA LYS A 359 -12.97 -2.24 -16.86
C LYS A 359 -13.82 -2.37 -15.59
N ASN A 360 -13.20 -2.64 -14.44
CA ASN A 360 -13.84 -2.60 -13.14
C ASN A 360 -13.81 -1.17 -12.65
N VAL A 361 -14.97 -0.60 -12.36
CA VAL A 361 -15.16 0.79 -11.95
C VAL A 361 -15.66 0.86 -10.53
N ALA A 362 -15.15 1.79 -9.77
CA ALA A 362 -15.63 2.19 -8.46
C ALA A 362 -15.87 3.70 -8.43
N ASP A 363 -17.14 4.12 -8.46
CA ASP A 363 -17.55 5.52 -8.28
C ASP A 363 -17.59 5.83 -6.79
N ILE A 364 -16.80 6.80 -6.36
CA ILE A 364 -16.55 7.13 -4.96
C ILE A 364 -17.21 8.46 -4.62
N ILE A 365 -17.96 8.46 -3.54
CA ILE A 365 -18.39 9.66 -2.81
C ILE A 365 -17.97 9.47 -1.35
N SER A 366 -17.11 10.34 -0.86
CA SER A 366 -16.56 10.29 0.49
C SER A 366 -16.69 11.65 1.15
N ALA A 367 -17.49 11.73 2.20
CA ALA A 367 -17.69 12.94 2.99
C ALA A 367 -17.11 12.76 4.39
N ARG A 368 -16.41 13.75 4.87
CA ARG A 368 -15.70 13.75 6.16
C ARG A 368 -16.00 15.03 6.91
N ALA A 369 -16.13 14.92 8.22
CA ALA A 369 -16.16 16.05 9.13
C ALA A 369 -15.31 15.74 10.37
N SER A 370 -14.56 16.68 10.88
CA SER A 370 -13.87 16.55 12.16
C SER A 370 -13.95 17.83 12.97
N ALA A 371 -14.05 17.65 14.28
CA ALA A 371 -13.95 18.73 15.26
C ALA A 371 -12.90 18.33 16.29
N LEU A 372 -11.99 19.23 16.58
CA LEU A 372 -10.93 19.05 17.57
C LEU A 372 -10.89 20.27 18.48
N TYR A 373 -10.98 20.03 19.77
CA TYR A 373 -10.81 21.03 20.81
C TYR A 373 -9.51 20.76 21.55
N LYS A 374 -8.60 21.73 21.55
CA LYS A 374 -7.33 21.69 22.28
C LYS A 374 -7.44 22.64 23.46
N PHE A 375 -7.04 22.18 24.64
CA PHE A 375 -7.12 22.97 25.86
C PHE A 375 -5.87 22.79 26.71
N GLN A 376 -5.25 23.88 27.13
CA GLN A 376 -4.15 23.91 28.06
C GLN A 376 -4.67 24.33 29.46
N LEU A 377 -4.78 23.33 30.35
CA LEU A 377 -5.29 23.58 31.72
C LEU A 377 -4.35 24.48 32.50
N ASN A 378 -3.03 24.21 32.39
CA ASN A 378 -1.99 25.03 33.00
C ASN A 378 -0.65 24.78 32.26
N ASN A 379 0.47 25.26 32.80
CA ASN A 379 1.78 25.11 32.15
C ASN A 379 2.26 23.65 32.04
N TYR A 380 1.66 22.74 32.77
CA TYR A 380 2.04 21.32 32.81
C TYR A 380 1.02 20.39 32.15
N TRP A 381 -0.25 20.77 32.15
CA TRP A 381 -1.33 19.92 31.70
C TRP A 381 -1.99 20.47 30.43
N SER A 382 -2.07 19.63 29.43
CA SER A 382 -2.83 19.87 28.21
C SER A 382 -3.80 18.72 27.94
N ALA A 383 -4.92 19.01 27.31
CA ALA A 383 -5.89 18.02 26.89
C ALA A 383 -6.37 18.33 25.47
N ASN A 384 -6.76 17.31 24.76
CA ASN A 384 -7.55 17.45 23.54
C ASN A 384 -8.69 16.45 23.51
N ALA A 385 -9.78 16.84 22.90
CA ALA A 385 -10.91 15.99 22.63
C ALA A 385 -11.43 16.26 21.22
N GLY A 386 -11.94 15.24 20.58
CA GLY A 386 -12.44 15.42 19.23
C GLY A 386 -13.41 14.34 18.79
N VAL A 387 -14.06 14.65 17.69
CA VAL A 387 -14.94 13.73 16.99
C VAL A 387 -14.66 13.79 15.49
N GLN A 388 -14.72 12.68 14.84
CA GLN A 388 -14.64 12.56 13.39
C GLN A 388 -15.80 11.71 12.88
N ILE A 389 -16.45 12.19 11.84
CA ILE A 389 -17.52 11.49 11.14
C ILE A 389 -17.05 11.26 9.71
N ALA A 390 -17.18 10.03 9.25
CA ALA A 390 -16.83 9.62 7.93
C ALA A 390 -18.01 8.89 7.28
N ARG A 391 -18.38 9.27 6.07
CA ARG A 391 -19.41 8.58 5.29
C ARG A 391 -18.86 8.29 3.91
N ASP A 392 -18.81 7.02 3.55
CA ASP A 392 -18.40 6.55 2.24
C ASP A 392 -19.55 5.86 1.53
N LYS A 393 -19.62 6.09 0.24
CA LYS A 393 -20.50 5.44 -0.70
C LYS A 393 -19.68 5.09 -1.95
N ILE A 394 -19.59 3.81 -2.28
CA ILE A 394 -18.85 3.36 -3.46
C ILE A 394 -19.76 2.47 -4.29
N HIS A 395 -19.98 2.85 -5.53
CA HIS A 395 -20.74 2.09 -6.50
C HIS A 395 -19.78 1.31 -7.40
N TYR A 396 -19.86 0.00 -7.37
CA TYR A 396 -19.03 -0.93 -8.14
C TYR A 396 -19.81 -1.50 -9.31
N PHE A 397 -19.21 -1.44 -10.49
CA PHE A 397 -19.75 -2.06 -11.70
C PHE A 397 -18.63 -2.33 -12.70
N ASN A 398 -18.90 -3.23 -13.64
CA ASN A 398 -17.99 -3.49 -14.74
C ASN A 398 -18.52 -2.80 -16.03
N VAL A 399 -17.57 -2.43 -16.89
CA VAL A 399 -17.85 -1.88 -18.23
C VAL A 399 -17.01 -2.63 -19.25
N ILE A 400 -17.56 -2.97 -20.40
CA ILE A 400 -16.76 -3.50 -21.51
C ILE A 400 -15.98 -2.34 -22.14
N ASP A 401 -14.66 -2.37 -22.00
CA ASP A 401 -13.76 -1.37 -22.58
C ASP A 401 -13.46 -1.66 -24.05
N ASN A 402 -13.30 -2.96 -24.41
CA ASN A 402 -13.08 -3.37 -25.78
C ASN A 402 -13.55 -4.81 -26.02
N LEU A 403 -14.32 -5.03 -27.09
CA LEU A 403 -14.83 -6.33 -27.50
C LEU A 403 -13.83 -7.17 -28.31
N LEU A 404 -12.64 -6.64 -28.62
CA LEU A 404 -11.59 -7.31 -29.37
C LEU A 404 -12.09 -7.94 -30.67
N SER A 405 -12.78 -7.14 -31.48
CA SER A 405 -13.37 -7.48 -32.80
C SER A 405 -14.64 -8.35 -32.79
N GLY A 406 -15.25 -8.64 -31.66
CA GLY A 406 -16.61 -9.19 -31.61
C GLY A 406 -17.65 -8.08 -31.64
N GLU A 407 -18.95 -8.43 -31.80
CA GLU A 407 -20.05 -7.46 -31.84
C GLU A 407 -20.72 -7.26 -30.48
N PHE A 408 -20.67 -8.26 -29.58
CA PHE A 408 -21.24 -8.22 -28.24
C PHE A 408 -20.65 -9.28 -27.32
N PHE A 409 -20.88 -9.13 -26.03
CA PHE A 409 -20.56 -10.11 -24.98
C PHE A 409 -21.83 -10.45 -24.21
N TYR A 410 -22.01 -11.72 -23.77
CA TYR A 410 -23.15 -12.08 -22.95
C TYR A 410 -22.91 -11.72 -21.48
N ASN A 411 -23.94 -11.19 -20.83
CA ASN A 411 -23.91 -10.85 -19.39
C ASN A 411 -24.02 -12.09 -18.49
N TYR A 412 -23.08 -13.02 -18.66
CA TYR A 412 -23.04 -14.29 -17.94
C TYR A 412 -21.94 -14.29 -16.87
N ASN A 413 -22.18 -15.07 -15.81
CA ASN A 413 -21.17 -15.40 -14.83
C ASN A 413 -20.35 -16.58 -15.37
N GLY A 414 -19.16 -16.29 -15.89
CA GLY A 414 -18.37 -17.25 -16.67
C GLY A 414 -17.90 -18.49 -15.91
N TRP A 415 -17.74 -18.40 -14.59
CA TRP A 415 -17.30 -19.54 -13.79
C TRP A 415 -18.42 -20.51 -13.38
N VAL A 416 -19.68 -20.18 -13.66
CA VAL A 416 -20.88 -20.98 -13.35
C VAL A 416 -21.50 -21.63 -14.59
N ILE A 417 -21.07 -21.26 -15.77
CA ILE A 417 -21.69 -21.73 -17.04
C ILE A 417 -21.72 -23.26 -17.12
N ASP A 418 -20.71 -23.92 -16.57
CA ASP A 418 -20.57 -25.38 -16.66
C ASP A 418 -21.37 -26.14 -15.59
N ASP A 419 -22.04 -25.46 -14.64
CA ASP A 419 -22.79 -26.10 -13.55
C ASP A 419 -24.16 -26.68 -13.98
N GLY A 420 -24.58 -26.42 -15.21
CA GLY A 420 -25.80 -27.03 -15.82
C GLY A 420 -27.13 -26.56 -15.21
N LEU A 421 -27.12 -25.64 -14.27
CA LEU A 421 -28.34 -25.11 -13.63
C LEU A 421 -28.97 -24.03 -14.49
N ILE A 422 -30.25 -24.15 -14.79
CA ILE A 422 -31.01 -23.17 -15.56
C ILE A 422 -30.96 -21.81 -14.86
N ASN A 423 -30.55 -20.78 -15.60
CA ASN A 423 -30.44 -19.39 -15.12
C ASN A 423 -29.34 -19.09 -14.10
N SER A 424 -28.64 -20.07 -13.55
CA SER A 424 -27.62 -19.86 -12.53
C SER A 424 -26.47 -18.95 -13.02
N PHE A 425 -26.13 -19.03 -14.30
CA PHE A 425 -25.07 -18.23 -14.93
C PHE A 425 -25.48 -16.80 -15.29
N GLN A 426 -26.75 -16.43 -15.14
CA GLN A 426 -27.21 -15.07 -15.43
C GLN A 426 -26.74 -14.07 -14.36
N ASN A 427 -26.01 -13.04 -14.74
CA ASN A 427 -25.67 -11.94 -13.81
C ASN A 427 -26.91 -11.12 -13.42
N ASN A 428 -27.96 -11.14 -14.26
CA ASN A 428 -29.24 -10.49 -13.96
C ASN A 428 -30.40 -11.26 -14.60
N ILE A 429 -31.14 -12.03 -13.80
CA ILE A 429 -32.28 -12.80 -14.27
C ILE A 429 -33.47 -11.94 -14.72
N LYS A 430 -33.50 -10.63 -14.38
CA LYS A 430 -34.53 -9.70 -14.88
C LYS A 430 -34.28 -9.29 -16.33
N SER A 431 -33.07 -9.52 -16.85
CA SER A 431 -32.70 -9.29 -18.25
C SER A 431 -31.81 -10.45 -18.70
N PRO A 432 -32.43 -11.66 -18.90
CA PRO A 432 -31.66 -12.85 -19.28
C PRO A 432 -31.06 -12.67 -20.67
N ASP A 433 -29.95 -13.37 -20.92
CA ASP A 433 -29.23 -13.40 -22.19
C ASP A 433 -28.89 -12.03 -22.77
N GLN A 434 -28.70 -11.05 -21.88
CA GLN A 434 -28.40 -9.68 -22.27
C GLN A 434 -27.09 -9.63 -23.05
N LYS A 435 -27.16 -9.03 -24.25
CA LYS A 435 -26.01 -8.74 -25.12
C LYS A 435 -25.45 -7.36 -24.78
N ILE A 436 -24.22 -7.32 -24.35
CA ILE A 436 -23.52 -6.12 -23.90
C ILE A 436 -22.56 -5.63 -24.99
N LYS A 437 -22.58 -4.36 -25.30
CA LYS A 437 -21.67 -3.68 -26.23
C LYS A 437 -20.56 -2.92 -25.51
N GLU A 438 -19.60 -2.41 -26.26
CA GLU A 438 -18.55 -1.52 -25.72
C GLU A 438 -19.18 -0.30 -25.03
N GLY A 439 -18.64 0.05 -23.85
CA GLY A 439 -19.12 1.15 -23.03
C GLY A 439 -20.31 0.79 -22.13
N GLU A 440 -20.94 -0.36 -22.28
CA GLU A 440 -22.10 -0.78 -21.50
C GLU A 440 -21.66 -1.54 -20.23
N ARG A 441 -22.53 -1.47 -19.19
CA ARG A 441 -22.33 -2.17 -17.92
C ARG A 441 -22.70 -3.63 -18.01
N TRP A 442 -21.91 -4.50 -17.36
CA TRP A 442 -22.15 -5.93 -17.28
C TRP A 442 -21.67 -6.50 -15.93
N GLY A 443 -22.05 -7.76 -15.65
CA GLY A 443 -21.57 -8.46 -14.46
C GLY A 443 -22.06 -7.83 -13.16
N PRO A 444 -21.19 -7.74 -12.15
CA PRO A 444 -21.52 -7.15 -10.85
C PRO A 444 -21.97 -5.69 -10.97
N ASN A 445 -23.04 -5.35 -10.22
CA ASN A 445 -23.54 -3.98 -10.12
C ASN A 445 -24.12 -3.77 -8.71
N PHE A 446 -23.34 -3.17 -7.82
CA PHE A 446 -23.72 -3.03 -6.41
C PHE A 446 -23.05 -1.80 -5.79
N GLU A 447 -23.60 -1.37 -4.68
CA GLU A 447 -23.09 -0.25 -3.90
C GLU A 447 -22.74 -0.72 -2.48
N LEU A 448 -21.61 -0.28 -1.98
CA LEU A 448 -21.25 -0.39 -0.56
C LEU A 448 -21.34 0.99 0.10
N GLN A 449 -21.93 1.03 1.27
CA GLN A 449 -22.00 2.22 2.12
C GLN A 449 -21.36 1.94 3.46
N SER A 450 -20.62 2.90 3.99
CA SER A 450 -20.17 2.90 5.37
C SER A 450 -20.40 4.24 6.04
N MET A 451 -20.57 4.19 7.34
CA MET A 451 -20.53 5.35 8.22
C MET A 451 -19.66 5.01 9.42
N GLN A 452 -18.70 5.87 9.71
CA GLN A 452 -17.86 5.76 10.90
C GLN A 452 -18.00 7.01 11.75
N VAL A 453 -18.13 6.83 13.05
CA VAL A 453 -17.97 7.89 14.04
C VAL A 453 -16.86 7.50 14.97
N LEU A 454 -15.84 8.33 15.08
CA LEU A 454 -14.72 8.16 16.01
C LEU A 454 -14.71 9.36 16.96
N SER A 455 -14.78 9.11 18.26
CA SER A 455 -14.61 10.11 19.30
C SER A 455 -13.42 9.76 20.20
N TRP A 456 -12.76 10.77 20.72
CA TRP A 456 -11.60 10.56 21.59
C TRP A 456 -11.42 11.68 22.59
N VAL A 457 -10.67 11.35 23.64
CA VAL A 457 -10.10 12.30 24.59
C VAL A 457 -8.67 11.91 24.89
N GLN A 458 -7.76 12.87 24.97
CA GLN A 458 -6.38 12.69 25.34
C GLN A 458 -5.97 13.75 26.35
N ILE A 459 -5.14 13.35 27.31
CA ILE A 459 -4.57 14.23 28.32
C ILE A 459 -3.07 14.01 28.35
N LYS A 460 -2.30 15.08 28.46
CA LYS A 460 -0.85 15.06 28.59
C LYS A 460 -0.40 15.94 29.73
N ASN A 461 0.50 15.40 30.56
CA ASN A 461 1.26 16.15 31.55
C ASN A 461 2.74 16.24 31.13
N ILE A 462 3.31 17.42 31.27
CA ILE A 462 4.74 17.68 30.99
C ILE A 462 5.35 18.28 32.26
N SER A 463 6.01 17.43 33.05
CA SER A 463 6.76 17.84 34.25
C SER A 463 8.26 17.83 33.96
N PRO A 464 9.08 18.45 34.79
CA PRO A 464 10.52 18.54 34.53
C PRO A 464 11.23 17.19 34.30
N ARG A 465 10.86 16.17 35.09
CA ARG A 465 11.43 14.82 34.99
C ARG A 465 10.53 13.79 34.32
N TRP A 466 9.22 14.03 34.30
CA TRP A 466 8.23 13.09 33.82
C TRP A 466 7.33 13.73 32.76
N GLU A 467 6.98 12.95 31.75
CA GLU A 467 5.84 13.25 30.90
C GLU A 467 4.91 12.03 30.94
N PHE A 468 3.61 12.29 31.08
CA PHE A 468 2.57 11.29 31.02
C PHE A 468 1.57 11.69 29.96
N SER A 469 1.15 10.75 29.14
CA SER A 469 -0.01 10.95 28.30
C SER A 469 -0.92 9.72 28.35
N THR A 470 -2.21 9.98 28.22
CA THR A 470 -3.19 8.91 28.04
C THR A 470 -4.27 9.35 27.10
N GLY A 471 -4.85 8.39 26.38
CA GLY A 471 -5.92 8.63 25.43
C GLY A 471 -6.88 7.47 25.38
N LEU A 472 -8.17 7.80 25.33
CA LEU A 472 -9.27 6.89 25.12
C LEU A 472 -9.97 7.22 23.81
N ASN A 473 -10.46 6.21 23.13
CA ASN A 473 -11.31 6.39 21.95
C ASN A 473 -12.49 5.41 21.96
N TYR A 474 -13.56 5.86 21.35
CA TYR A 474 -14.70 5.02 20.99
C TYR A 474 -15.00 5.23 19.50
N ALA A 475 -15.18 4.16 18.76
CA ALA A 475 -15.60 4.24 17.37
C ALA A 475 -16.75 3.29 17.08
N THR A 476 -17.54 3.68 16.09
CA THR A 476 -18.67 2.89 15.57
C THR A 476 -18.55 2.84 14.07
N ASP A 477 -18.51 1.64 13.54
CA ASP A 477 -18.48 1.39 12.10
C ASP A 477 -19.77 0.69 11.65
N LEU A 478 -20.41 1.25 10.64
CA LEU A 478 -21.65 0.75 10.04
C LEU A 478 -21.38 0.39 8.59
N PHE A 479 -21.87 -0.77 8.13
CA PHE A 479 -21.74 -1.22 6.74
C PHE A 479 -23.06 -1.71 6.19
N GLN A 480 -23.36 -1.36 4.93
CA GLN A 480 -24.51 -1.84 4.19
C GLN A 480 -24.16 -2.03 2.72
N ARG A 481 -24.70 -3.09 2.13
CA ARG A 481 -24.64 -3.35 0.68
C ARG A 481 -26.01 -3.05 0.06
N ASN A 482 -26.01 -2.55 -1.17
CA ASN A 482 -27.19 -2.43 -2.01
C ASN A 482 -26.89 -3.02 -3.40
N GLY A 483 -27.54 -4.14 -3.75
CA GLY A 483 -27.37 -4.78 -5.06
C GLY A 483 -28.39 -4.26 -6.08
N TYR A 484 -27.95 -4.03 -7.31
CA TYR A 484 -28.79 -3.55 -8.39
C TYR A 484 -29.19 -4.64 -9.39
N ASN A 485 -28.48 -5.76 -9.40
CA ASN A 485 -28.78 -6.92 -10.23
C ASN A 485 -29.36 -8.07 -9.39
N GLN A 486 -30.29 -8.82 -9.95
CA GLN A 486 -30.74 -10.07 -9.38
C GLN A 486 -29.97 -11.23 -10.01
N ASN A 487 -28.95 -11.71 -9.27
CA ASN A 487 -28.04 -12.76 -9.72
C ASN A 487 -28.74 -14.14 -9.75
N GLY A 488 -28.47 -14.92 -10.77
CA GLY A 488 -29.11 -16.24 -10.97
C GLY A 488 -28.76 -17.27 -9.90
N LEU A 489 -27.56 -17.22 -9.31
CA LEU A 489 -27.16 -18.07 -8.18
C LEU A 489 -27.83 -17.66 -6.87
N PHE A 490 -27.98 -16.35 -6.65
CA PHE A 490 -28.37 -15.78 -5.35
C PHE A 490 -29.63 -14.90 -5.50
N ILE A 491 -30.71 -15.47 -6.05
CA ILE A 491 -31.94 -14.76 -6.40
C ILE A 491 -32.49 -13.92 -5.23
N ASN A 492 -32.44 -14.47 -4.01
CA ASN A 492 -33.01 -13.84 -2.81
C ASN A 492 -32.08 -12.89 -2.06
N ASN A 493 -30.76 -12.95 -2.33
CA ASN A 493 -29.75 -12.26 -1.52
C ASN A 493 -28.85 -11.32 -2.35
N SER A 494 -29.12 -11.18 -3.65
CA SER A 494 -28.29 -10.36 -4.54
C SER A 494 -28.86 -8.96 -4.77
N LEU A 495 -30.18 -8.82 -4.91
CA LEU A 495 -30.86 -7.57 -5.21
C LEU A 495 -31.30 -6.84 -3.93
N GLY A 496 -31.17 -5.52 -3.91
CA GLY A 496 -31.63 -4.65 -2.84
C GLY A 496 -30.65 -4.50 -1.69
N ARG A 497 -31.14 -3.93 -0.58
CA ARG A 497 -30.32 -3.59 0.59
C ARG A 497 -30.11 -4.79 1.50
N SER A 498 -28.88 -4.97 1.96
CA SER A 498 -28.56 -5.91 3.03
C SER A 498 -29.04 -5.41 4.40
N THR A 499 -28.99 -6.28 5.41
CA THR A 499 -28.98 -5.85 6.81
C THR A 499 -27.86 -4.85 7.07
N LEU A 500 -28.06 -3.98 8.06
CA LEU A 500 -27.03 -3.06 8.51
C LEU A 500 -26.11 -3.77 9.51
N PHE A 501 -24.84 -3.87 9.20
CA PHE A 501 -23.83 -4.44 10.09
C PHE A 501 -23.24 -3.34 10.96
N TYR A 502 -23.15 -3.61 12.27
CA TYR A 502 -22.72 -2.66 13.30
C TYR A 502 -21.54 -3.21 14.10
N PHE A 503 -20.45 -2.48 14.17
CA PHE A 503 -19.23 -2.85 14.88
C PHE A 503 -18.75 -1.71 15.78
N PRO A 504 -19.05 -1.76 17.07
CA PRO A 504 -18.47 -0.84 18.04
C PRO A 504 -17.03 -1.26 18.35
N SER A 505 -16.20 -0.29 18.62
CA SER A 505 -14.81 -0.52 19.03
C SER A 505 -14.35 0.51 20.05
N ILE A 506 -13.58 0.06 21.02
CA ILE A 506 -13.00 0.90 22.06
C ILE A 506 -11.50 0.71 22.07
N GLY A 507 -10.76 1.74 22.46
CA GLY A 507 -9.33 1.63 22.60
C GLY A 507 -8.76 2.60 23.61
N TYR A 508 -7.62 2.23 24.15
CA TYR A 508 -6.82 3.13 24.98
C TYR A 508 -5.34 3.05 24.62
N LYS A 509 -4.63 4.12 24.89
CA LYS A 509 -3.17 4.20 24.79
C LYS A 509 -2.63 5.06 25.93
N GLY A 510 -1.41 4.78 26.34
CA GLY A 510 -0.71 5.54 27.34
C GLY A 510 0.78 5.60 27.08
N GLU A 511 1.39 6.68 27.49
CA GLU A 511 2.81 6.95 27.34
C GLU A 511 3.37 7.49 28.66
N VAL A 512 4.51 7.00 29.04
CA VAL A 512 5.30 7.49 30.16
C VAL A 512 6.70 7.78 29.66
N LEU A 513 7.21 8.98 29.85
CA LEU A 513 8.56 9.38 29.51
C LEU A 513 9.25 9.89 30.78
N TYR A 514 10.39 9.29 31.11
CA TYR A 514 11.25 9.69 32.21
C TYR A 514 12.53 10.33 31.71
N LYS A 515 12.80 11.55 32.12
CA LYS A 515 14.00 12.32 31.77
C LYS A 515 15.04 12.14 32.87
N TYR A 516 16.00 11.24 32.64
CA TYR A 516 17.12 11.06 33.55
C TYR A 516 18.01 12.31 33.57
N SER A 517 18.23 12.90 32.39
CA SER A 517 18.96 14.13 32.22
C SER A 517 18.44 14.91 31.02
N GLY A 518 18.97 16.11 30.76
CA GLY A 518 18.66 16.87 29.53
C GLY A 518 19.03 16.15 28.23
N ARG A 519 19.82 15.07 28.28
CA ARG A 519 20.27 14.29 27.11
C ARG A 519 19.78 12.86 27.08
N MET A 520 19.37 12.32 28.23
CA MET A 520 18.97 10.91 28.36
C MET A 520 17.55 10.81 28.88
N TYR A 521 16.73 10.03 28.18
CA TYR A 521 15.37 9.73 28.63
C TYR A 521 14.94 8.32 28.21
N ALA A 522 14.05 7.76 29.01
CA ALA A 522 13.38 6.49 28.77
C ALA A 522 11.92 6.75 28.47
N ARG A 523 11.34 6.03 27.55
CA ARG A 523 9.94 6.10 27.19
C ARG A 523 9.32 4.72 27.16
N SER A 524 8.12 4.59 27.70
CA SER A 524 7.30 3.40 27.57
C SER A 524 5.95 3.79 27.02
N ILE A 525 5.47 3.03 26.03
CA ILE A 525 4.14 3.18 25.45
C ILE A 525 3.42 1.85 25.61
N PHE A 526 2.16 1.90 26.01
CA PHE A 526 1.28 0.75 26.07
C PHE A 526 -0.05 1.07 25.42
N PHE A 527 -0.65 0.09 24.79
CA PHE A 527 -1.90 0.30 24.07
C PHE A 527 -2.75 -0.96 23.99
N ASN A 528 -4.04 -0.75 23.88
CA ASN A 528 -5.02 -1.76 23.49
C ASN A 528 -6.03 -1.07 22.57
N GLN A 529 -6.10 -1.52 21.31
CA GLN A 529 -6.93 -0.90 20.29
C GLN A 529 -7.78 -1.95 19.59
N GLN A 530 -9.08 -1.71 19.52
CA GLN A 530 -10.00 -2.50 18.73
C GLN A 530 -10.25 -1.83 17.37
N PHE A 531 -10.36 -2.65 16.33
CA PHE A 531 -10.66 -2.23 14.96
C PHE A 531 -11.85 -3.01 14.44
N ALA A 532 -12.80 -2.32 13.85
CA ALA A 532 -13.85 -2.98 13.09
C ALA A 532 -13.25 -3.73 11.89
N PRO A 533 -13.85 -4.86 11.45
CA PRO A 533 -13.53 -5.43 10.16
C PRO A 533 -13.79 -4.41 9.04
N ASN A 534 -13.06 -4.47 7.95
CA ASN A 534 -13.38 -3.67 6.76
C ASN A 534 -14.53 -4.31 5.96
N ALA A 535 -15.17 -3.56 5.07
CA ALA A 535 -16.29 -4.07 4.28
C ALA A 535 -15.91 -5.27 3.39
N ALA A 536 -14.67 -5.29 2.89
CA ALA A 536 -14.16 -6.42 2.12
C ALA A 536 -14.11 -7.73 2.94
N THR A 537 -13.96 -7.62 4.25
CA THR A 537 -14.03 -8.77 5.16
C THR A 537 -15.46 -9.05 5.63
N VAL A 538 -16.28 -8.01 5.84
CA VAL A 538 -17.67 -8.15 6.35
C VAL A 538 -18.55 -8.94 5.40
N PHE A 539 -18.55 -8.61 4.13
CA PHE A 539 -19.33 -9.32 3.11
C PHE A 539 -18.50 -10.46 2.52
N LEU A 540 -19.08 -11.67 2.43
CA LEU A 540 -18.39 -12.82 1.85
C LEU A 540 -18.04 -12.56 0.38
N ASP A 541 -19.02 -12.17 -0.44
CA ASP A 541 -18.80 -11.66 -1.79
C ASP A 541 -19.83 -10.57 -2.14
N PRO A 542 -19.48 -9.29 -1.92
CA PRO A 542 -20.43 -8.21 -2.18
C PRO A 542 -20.76 -8.04 -3.68
N SER A 543 -19.99 -8.62 -4.59
CA SER A 543 -20.27 -8.58 -6.02
C SER A 543 -21.49 -9.43 -6.41
N LEU A 544 -21.75 -10.51 -5.68
CA LEU A 544 -22.79 -11.48 -5.99
C LEU A 544 -23.95 -11.44 -5.00
N HIS A 545 -23.70 -11.30 -3.70
CA HIS A 545 -24.71 -11.45 -2.66
C HIS A 545 -24.39 -10.65 -1.39
N SER A 546 -25.30 -10.64 -0.42
CA SER A 546 -25.19 -9.89 0.84
C SER A 546 -24.85 -10.76 2.06
N PHE A 547 -24.40 -12.01 1.86
CA PHE A 547 -24.03 -12.87 2.98
C PHE A 547 -22.83 -12.31 3.75
N GLN A 548 -22.91 -12.45 5.07
CA GLN A 548 -21.83 -12.09 5.99
C GLN A 548 -20.76 -13.18 6.00
N THR A 549 -19.49 -12.78 6.09
CA THR A 549 -18.37 -13.70 6.28
C THR A 549 -18.47 -14.36 7.67
N PRO A 550 -18.26 -15.67 7.80
CA PRO A 550 -18.13 -16.33 9.08
C PRO A 550 -16.99 -15.81 9.96
N PHE A 551 -17.07 -16.04 11.27
CA PHE A 551 -16.03 -15.73 12.28
C PHE A 551 -15.67 -14.25 12.43
N LEU A 552 -16.51 -13.31 12.03
CA LEU A 552 -16.22 -11.89 12.14
C LEU A 552 -16.26 -11.42 13.60
N LEU A 553 -15.12 -10.99 14.08
CA LEU A 553 -14.93 -10.30 15.36
C LEU A 553 -14.09 -9.04 15.13
N PRO A 554 -14.25 -8.01 15.97
CA PRO A 554 -13.33 -6.87 15.95
C PRO A 554 -11.89 -7.35 16.18
N ASN A 555 -10.98 -6.88 15.34
CA ASN A 555 -9.55 -7.15 15.50
C ASN A 555 -9.05 -6.39 16.73
N LEU A 556 -8.31 -7.07 17.60
CA LEU A 556 -7.74 -6.52 18.83
C LEU A 556 -6.22 -6.47 18.72
N LYS A 557 -5.66 -5.27 18.83
CA LYS A 557 -4.22 -5.05 18.89
C LYS A 557 -3.83 -4.51 20.27
N ASN A 558 -2.89 -5.18 20.91
CA ASN A 558 -2.31 -4.72 22.17
C ASN A 558 -0.80 -4.84 22.15
N GLY A 559 -0.12 -4.02 22.92
CA GLY A 559 1.32 -4.09 23.00
C GLY A 559 1.94 -3.10 23.96
N ILE A 560 3.24 -3.27 24.09
CA ILE A 560 4.13 -2.43 24.88
C ILE A 560 5.39 -2.14 24.06
N ASP A 561 5.89 -0.93 24.22
CA ASP A 561 7.14 -0.45 23.64
C ASP A 561 7.95 0.23 24.74
N ILE A 562 9.23 -0.09 24.84
CA ILE A 562 10.17 0.52 25.78
C ILE A 562 11.36 1.02 24.97
N SER A 563 11.62 2.31 25.06
CA SER A 563 12.69 2.96 24.29
C SER A 563 13.58 3.79 25.18
N LEU A 564 14.88 3.71 24.94
CA LEU A 564 15.91 4.52 25.57
C LEU A 564 16.50 5.46 24.52
N TYR A 565 16.63 6.71 24.88
CA TYR A 565 17.15 7.75 23.99
C TYR A 565 18.31 8.47 24.63
N TYR A 566 19.35 8.72 23.83
CA TYR A 566 20.41 9.66 24.12
C TYR A 566 20.46 10.73 23.02
N ARG A 567 20.51 11.99 23.40
CA ARG A 567 20.62 13.15 22.50
C ARG A 567 21.75 14.06 22.93
N GLY A 568 22.95 13.73 22.48
CA GLY A 568 24.14 14.57 22.66
C GLY A 568 24.24 15.63 21.56
N VAL A 569 25.31 16.42 21.60
CA VAL A 569 25.62 17.46 20.62
C VAL A 569 25.93 16.83 19.26
N ASN A 570 26.76 15.80 19.25
CA ASN A 570 27.26 15.17 18.04
C ASN A 570 26.64 13.79 17.79
N ALA A 571 25.82 13.27 18.69
CA ALA A 571 25.25 11.94 18.54
C ALA A 571 23.82 11.87 19.06
N LYS A 572 22.99 11.11 18.37
CA LYS A 572 21.69 10.64 18.84
C LYS A 572 21.68 9.12 18.77
N ILE A 573 21.21 8.49 19.85
CA ILE A 573 21.11 7.06 19.95
C ILE A 573 19.69 6.69 20.41
N MET A 574 19.11 5.66 19.84
CA MET A 574 17.88 5.06 20.27
C MET A 574 18.07 3.55 20.37
N LEU A 575 17.55 2.98 21.46
CA LEU A 575 17.35 1.55 21.63
C LEU A 575 15.89 1.34 21.99
N SER A 576 15.22 0.42 21.34
CA SER A 576 13.80 0.12 21.58
C SER A 576 13.58 -1.38 21.59
N ALA A 577 12.77 -1.84 22.55
CA ALA A 577 12.23 -3.19 22.61
C ALA A 577 10.71 -3.11 22.51
N TYR A 578 10.11 -3.98 21.70
CA TYR A 578 8.67 -4.00 21.51
C TYR A 578 8.09 -5.41 21.59
N PHE A 579 6.88 -5.48 22.09
CA PHE A 579 6.04 -6.68 22.08
C PHE A 579 4.61 -6.26 21.70
N GLN A 580 4.05 -6.93 20.69
CA GLN A 580 2.69 -6.67 20.24
C GLN A 580 1.97 -7.98 19.94
N LYS A 581 0.71 -8.04 20.29
CA LYS A 581 -0.17 -9.18 19.99
C LYS A 581 -1.41 -8.68 19.25
N GLU A 582 -1.71 -9.32 18.14
CA GLU A 582 -2.90 -9.11 17.34
C GLU A 582 -3.80 -10.34 17.44
N LYS A 583 -5.10 -10.14 17.67
CA LYS A 583 -6.10 -11.20 17.82
C LYS A 583 -7.29 -10.97 16.92
N ASN A 584 -8.03 -12.04 16.63
CA ASN A 584 -9.24 -12.04 15.84
C ASN A 584 -9.02 -11.57 14.40
N GLU A 585 -7.81 -11.73 13.87
CA GLU A 585 -7.60 -11.49 12.44
C GLU A 585 -8.44 -12.45 11.62
N SER A 586 -9.14 -11.90 10.63
CA SER A 586 -9.94 -12.67 9.68
C SER A 586 -9.44 -12.42 8.26
N GLN A 587 -9.38 -13.47 7.48
CA GLN A 587 -8.98 -13.42 6.08
C GLN A 587 -9.90 -14.29 5.25
N LYS A 588 -10.22 -13.84 4.04
CA LYS A 588 -10.93 -14.68 3.06
C LYS A 588 -10.16 -14.71 1.75
N ARG A 589 -10.35 -15.77 0.98
CA ARG A 589 -9.75 -15.94 -0.34
C ARG A 589 -10.70 -16.69 -1.26
N PHE A 590 -10.81 -16.25 -2.49
CA PHE A 590 -11.56 -16.91 -3.55
C PHE A 590 -10.57 -17.63 -4.47
N PHE A 591 -10.76 -18.94 -4.69
CA PHE A 591 -9.84 -19.73 -5.51
C PHE A 591 -10.51 -21.01 -6.01
N TYR A 592 -9.93 -21.61 -7.08
CA TYR A 592 -10.37 -22.92 -7.57
C TYR A 592 -9.74 -24.03 -6.74
N HIS A 593 -10.57 -24.96 -6.25
CA HIS A 593 -10.15 -26.07 -5.40
C HIS A 593 -10.24 -27.41 -6.15
N ASP A 594 -9.07 -28.00 -6.51
CA ASP A 594 -9.03 -29.17 -7.39
C ASP A 594 -9.76 -30.42 -6.82
N ARG A 595 -9.89 -30.59 -5.49
CA ARG A 595 -10.64 -31.69 -4.88
C ARG A 595 -12.15 -31.59 -5.13
N TYR A 596 -12.69 -30.38 -5.09
CA TYR A 596 -14.12 -30.12 -5.25
C TYR A 596 -14.49 -29.76 -6.69
N ASN A 597 -13.51 -29.66 -7.58
CA ASN A 597 -13.66 -29.20 -8.97
C ASN A 597 -14.52 -27.95 -9.09
N SER A 598 -14.43 -27.03 -8.12
CA SER A 598 -15.24 -25.84 -8.05
C SER A 598 -14.45 -24.66 -7.48
N PHE A 599 -14.96 -23.47 -7.72
CA PHE A 599 -14.51 -22.30 -7.00
C PHE A 599 -15.04 -22.30 -5.58
N VAL A 600 -14.22 -21.84 -4.64
CA VAL A 600 -14.53 -21.83 -3.22
C VAL A 600 -14.14 -20.52 -2.56
N TYR A 601 -14.84 -20.19 -1.48
CA TYR A 601 -14.39 -19.19 -0.50
C TYR A 601 -13.69 -19.92 0.64
N GLY A 602 -12.40 -19.71 0.77
CA GLY A 602 -11.68 -20.09 1.97
C GLY A 602 -11.73 -18.92 2.97
N ILE A 603 -12.09 -19.22 4.21
CA ILE A 603 -12.25 -18.24 5.28
C ILE A 603 -11.39 -18.68 6.45
N VAL A 604 -10.61 -17.78 6.98
CA VAL A 604 -9.83 -17.95 8.22
C VAL A 604 -10.33 -16.95 9.22
N GLY A 605 -10.60 -17.41 10.43
CA GLY A 605 -11.03 -16.56 11.52
C GLY A 605 -10.26 -16.78 12.81
N GLN A 606 -10.25 -15.79 13.69
CA GLN A 606 -9.63 -15.85 15.02
C GLN A 606 -8.13 -16.18 14.97
N LYS A 607 -7.42 -15.74 13.92
CA LYS A 607 -5.97 -15.84 13.87
C LYS A 607 -5.36 -14.91 14.90
N GLU A 608 -4.37 -15.40 15.63
CA GLU A 608 -3.57 -14.62 16.56
C GLU A 608 -2.11 -14.55 16.12
N SER A 609 -1.53 -13.37 16.13
CA SER A 609 -0.15 -13.12 15.72
C SER A 609 0.62 -12.37 16.81
N ILE A 610 1.89 -12.70 16.97
CA ILE A 610 2.81 -12.02 17.89
C ILE A 610 3.94 -11.38 17.08
N TYR A 611 4.23 -10.13 17.39
CA TYR A 611 5.29 -9.32 16.82
C TYR A 611 6.17 -8.81 17.96
N GLN A 612 7.43 -9.20 17.97
CA GLN A 612 8.37 -8.79 19.00
C GLN A 612 9.74 -8.55 18.41
N GLY A 613 10.52 -7.67 19.04
CA GLY A 613 11.85 -7.41 18.55
C GLY A 613 12.57 -6.26 19.24
N LEU A 614 13.74 -5.98 18.71
CA LEU A 614 14.64 -4.91 19.12
C LEU A 614 14.95 -4.01 17.94
N GLU A 615 14.97 -2.72 18.19
CA GLU A 615 15.36 -1.68 17.22
C GLU A 615 16.48 -0.86 17.83
N SER A 616 17.48 -0.52 17.04
CA SER A 616 18.49 0.46 17.42
C SER A 616 18.78 1.42 16.29
N SER A 617 19.15 2.63 16.63
CA SER A 617 19.60 3.61 15.67
C SER A 617 20.62 4.56 16.28
N VAL A 618 21.59 4.92 15.47
CA VAL A 618 22.65 5.85 15.82
C VAL A 618 22.79 6.86 14.70
N GLU A 619 22.80 8.11 15.05
CA GLU A 619 23.15 9.23 14.18
C GLU A 619 24.29 9.98 14.83
N THR A 620 25.42 10.09 14.16
CA THR A 620 26.59 10.77 14.72
C THR A 620 27.29 11.64 13.68
N LEU A 621 27.70 12.81 14.10
CA LEU A 621 28.54 13.72 13.34
C LEU A 621 30.02 13.40 13.69
N LEU A 622 30.73 12.73 12.77
CA LEU A 622 32.13 12.36 12.97
C LEU A 622 33.04 13.57 12.77
N PHE A 623 32.73 14.38 11.74
CA PHE A 623 33.39 15.63 11.44
C PHE A 623 32.34 16.66 11.02
N ASN A 624 32.64 17.93 11.00
CA ASN A 624 31.68 18.96 10.60
C ASN A 624 31.07 18.77 9.19
N PHE A 625 31.72 17.95 8.37
CA PHE A 625 31.30 17.63 7.01
C PHE A 625 30.88 16.18 6.81
N LEU A 626 31.04 15.31 7.82
CA LEU A 626 30.79 13.87 7.70
C LEU A 626 29.84 13.39 8.80
N GLN A 627 28.70 12.88 8.39
CA GLN A 627 27.68 12.29 9.27
C GLN A 627 27.55 10.80 8.97
N LEU A 628 27.50 10.01 10.03
CA LEU A 628 27.20 8.57 9.98
C LEU A 628 25.84 8.31 10.60
N GLU A 629 25.01 7.57 9.88
CA GLU A 629 23.71 7.11 10.32
C GLU A 629 23.69 5.57 10.26
N MET A 630 23.24 4.93 11.32
CA MET A 630 23.09 3.47 11.38
C MET A 630 21.74 3.14 11.98
N SER A 631 21.08 2.14 11.44
CA SER A 631 19.83 1.60 11.99
C SER A 631 19.83 0.07 11.87
N PHE A 632 19.22 -0.56 12.86
CA PHE A 632 19.17 -1.99 12.97
C PHE A 632 17.82 -2.41 13.54
N ASN A 633 17.21 -3.42 12.96
CA ASN A 633 16.01 -4.05 13.47
C ASN A 633 16.18 -5.57 13.45
N ILE A 634 15.86 -6.20 14.57
CA ILE A 634 15.70 -7.64 14.69
C ILE A 634 14.30 -7.94 15.23
N GLY A 635 13.50 -8.60 14.45
CA GLY A 635 12.15 -8.99 14.82
C GLY A 635 11.96 -10.50 14.80
N HIS A 636 10.89 -10.94 15.43
CA HIS A 636 10.36 -12.29 15.29
C HIS A 636 8.83 -12.21 15.26
N TYR A 637 8.27 -12.59 14.09
CA TYR A 637 6.86 -12.39 13.76
C TYR A 637 6.22 -13.73 13.45
N PHE A 638 5.34 -14.21 14.32
CA PHE A 638 4.78 -15.56 14.18
C PHE A 638 3.32 -15.63 14.59
N ILE A 639 2.61 -16.59 14.02
CA ILE A 639 1.24 -16.94 14.38
C ILE A 639 1.29 -17.76 15.69
N SER A 640 0.53 -17.35 16.69
CA SER A 640 0.60 -17.95 18.06
C SER A 640 -0.41 -19.07 18.27
N ASN A 641 -1.42 -19.21 17.40
CA ASN A 641 -2.46 -20.23 17.52
C ASN A 641 -2.62 -21.03 16.20
N ASN A 642 -3.48 -22.02 16.26
CA ASN A 642 -4.04 -22.71 15.08
C ASN A 642 -5.45 -22.16 14.84
N PRO A 643 -5.63 -21.21 13.90
CA PRO A 643 -6.90 -20.55 13.72
C PRO A 643 -7.97 -21.47 13.09
N LEU A 644 -9.23 -21.08 13.28
CA LEU A 644 -10.37 -21.71 12.63
C LEU A 644 -10.41 -21.41 11.12
N TYR A 645 -10.89 -22.36 10.33
CA TYR A 645 -11.16 -22.11 8.93
C TYR A 645 -12.44 -22.82 8.45
N GLU A 646 -13.00 -22.30 7.38
CA GLU A 646 -14.07 -22.92 6.60
C GLU A 646 -13.79 -22.77 5.11
N ILE A 647 -14.20 -23.80 4.34
CA ILE A 647 -14.26 -23.78 2.88
C ILE A 647 -15.74 -23.87 2.47
N LEU A 648 -16.20 -22.86 1.74
CA LEU A 648 -17.56 -22.79 1.21
C LEU A 648 -17.52 -22.87 -0.32
N LEU A 649 -18.39 -23.69 -0.93
CA LEU A 649 -18.58 -23.68 -2.39
C LEU A 649 -19.10 -22.30 -2.82
N ALA A 650 -18.59 -21.78 -3.91
CA ALA A 650 -18.96 -20.44 -4.35
C ALA A 650 -20.32 -20.35 -5.04
N ASN A 651 -20.86 -21.49 -5.50
CA ASN A 651 -22.13 -21.54 -6.22
C ASN A 651 -23.38 -21.64 -5.33
N ASP A 652 -23.24 -22.10 -4.08
CA ASP A 652 -24.38 -22.26 -3.16
C ASP A 652 -24.09 -21.92 -1.70
N ILE A 653 -22.83 -21.51 -1.42
CA ILE A 653 -22.32 -21.22 -0.06
C ILE A 653 -22.40 -22.46 0.87
N TYR A 654 -22.38 -23.65 0.28
CA TYR A 654 -22.37 -24.88 1.05
C TYR A 654 -20.99 -25.13 1.67
N LYS A 655 -20.95 -25.42 2.98
CA LYS A 655 -19.73 -25.71 3.69
C LYS A 655 -19.26 -27.15 3.41
N VAL A 656 -18.12 -27.26 2.73
CA VAL A 656 -17.51 -28.54 2.36
C VAL A 656 -16.39 -28.98 3.29
N GLU A 657 -15.76 -28.02 3.97
CA GLU A 657 -14.64 -28.31 4.87
C GLU A 657 -14.61 -27.27 5.99
N SER A 658 -14.25 -27.70 7.20
CA SER A 658 -14.01 -26.81 8.36
C SER A 658 -13.09 -27.48 9.37
N GLY A 659 -12.43 -26.68 10.20
CA GLY A 659 -11.54 -27.20 11.24
C GLY A 659 -10.48 -26.19 11.68
N LEU A 660 -9.29 -26.68 11.98
CA LEU A 660 -8.14 -25.89 12.37
C LEU A 660 -7.10 -25.86 11.24
N LEU A 661 -6.44 -24.74 11.08
CA LEU A 661 -5.20 -24.63 10.29
C LEU A 661 -3.99 -24.88 11.18
N ARG A 662 -3.01 -25.62 10.69
CA ARG A 662 -1.74 -25.90 11.37
C ARG A 662 -0.75 -24.72 11.13
N LEU A 663 -1.05 -23.55 11.69
CA LEU A 663 -0.26 -22.32 11.43
C LEU A 663 0.58 -21.86 12.62
N LYS A 664 0.42 -22.47 13.79
CA LYS A 664 1.18 -22.09 14.99
C LYS A 664 2.68 -22.14 14.72
N ASN A 665 3.39 -21.07 15.11
CA ASN A 665 4.83 -20.85 14.91
C ASN A 665 5.27 -20.61 13.46
N LEU A 666 4.34 -20.50 12.49
CA LEU A 666 4.68 -20.06 11.14
C LEU A 666 4.77 -18.53 11.07
N PRO A 667 5.49 -17.98 10.10
CA PRO A 667 5.65 -16.53 9.96
C PRO A 667 4.32 -15.78 9.87
N ALA A 668 4.16 -14.73 10.65
CA ALA A 668 2.97 -13.86 10.60
C ALA A 668 3.11 -12.72 9.58
N ALA A 669 4.33 -12.42 9.13
CA ALA A 669 4.62 -11.35 8.19
C ALA A 669 5.53 -11.82 7.06
N THR A 670 5.43 -11.15 5.92
CA THR A 670 6.27 -11.38 4.72
C THR A 670 7.43 -10.40 4.61
N GLY A 671 7.52 -9.43 5.52
CA GLY A 671 8.66 -8.51 5.62
C GLY A 671 9.87 -9.17 6.26
N PRO A 672 11.09 -8.64 6.05
CA PRO A 672 12.30 -9.17 6.67
C PRO A 672 12.25 -8.99 8.19
N GLU A 673 12.63 -10.04 8.94
CA GLU A 673 12.79 -9.99 10.39
C GLU A 673 14.09 -9.29 10.79
N ILE A 674 15.11 -9.32 9.95
CA ILE A 674 16.39 -8.65 10.17
C ILE A 674 16.58 -7.61 9.10
N THR A 675 16.77 -6.35 9.50
CA THR A 675 17.15 -5.27 8.61
C THR A 675 18.21 -4.40 9.27
N GLU A 676 19.20 -4.03 8.49
CA GLU A 676 20.26 -3.13 8.91
C GLU A 676 20.45 -2.08 7.82
N ALA A 677 20.76 -0.85 8.19
CA ALA A 677 21.15 0.22 7.27
C ALA A 677 22.28 1.06 7.84
N VAL A 678 23.20 1.42 6.96
CA VAL A 678 24.29 2.37 7.26
C VAL A 678 24.31 3.43 6.17
N SER A 679 24.28 4.67 6.52
CA SER A 679 24.35 5.81 5.62
C SER A 679 25.54 6.70 6.00
N ILE A 680 26.36 7.00 5.03
CA ILE A 680 27.42 7.98 5.14
C ILE A 680 27.00 9.20 4.33
N GLN A 681 26.91 10.34 4.98
CA GLN A 681 26.55 11.60 4.36
C GLN A 681 27.73 12.57 4.49
N MET A 682 28.16 13.09 3.36
CA MET A 682 29.24 14.05 3.28
C MET A 682 28.73 15.39 2.76
N GLN A 683 29.15 16.46 3.41
CA GLN A 683 28.88 17.83 2.99
C GLN A 683 30.18 18.57 2.79
N PRO A 684 30.91 18.33 1.67
CA PRO A 684 32.22 18.95 1.44
C PRO A 684 32.15 20.46 1.36
N THR A 685 31.02 21.01 0.93
CA THR A 685 30.71 22.44 0.89
C THR A 685 29.27 22.69 1.28
N TYR A 686 28.92 23.92 1.68
CA TYR A 686 27.54 24.29 2.02
C TYR A 686 26.51 24.03 0.89
N THR A 687 27.01 23.89 -0.34
CA THR A 687 26.16 23.73 -1.53
C THR A 687 26.21 22.31 -2.11
N THR A 688 27.04 21.43 -1.58
CA THR A 688 27.26 20.09 -2.12
C THR A 688 27.00 19.07 -1.05
N ARG A 689 26.20 18.07 -1.36
CA ARG A 689 25.94 16.91 -0.50
C ARG A 689 26.09 15.62 -1.30
N ILE A 690 26.72 14.66 -0.70
CA ILE A 690 26.91 13.31 -1.21
C ILE A 690 26.38 12.37 -0.14
N SER A 691 25.58 11.41 -0.50
CA SER A 691 25.23 10.32 0.42
C SER A 691 25.41 8.97 -0.25
N VAL A 692 25.93 8.06 0.51
CA VAL A 692 26.04 6.67 0.15
C VAL A 692 25.44 5.90 1.31
N THR A 693 24.44 5.07 1.03
CA THR A 693 23.71 4.41 2.11
C THR A 693 23.48 2.90 1.84
N GLY A 694 23.70 1.89 2.72
CA GLY A 694 23.61 0.44 2.68
C GLY A 694 22.47 -0.21 3.40
N ILE A 695 21.74 -1.16 2.76
CA ILE A 695 20.75 -1.97 3.46
C ILE A 695 20.95 -3.45 3.22
N TYR A 696 20.87 -4.19 4.30
CA TYR A 696 20.79 -5.63 4.36
C TYR A 696 19.43 -6.05 4.88
N ALA A 697 18.86 -7.08 4.29
CA ALA A 697 17.60 -7.67 4.73
C ALA A 697 17.71 -9.20 4.69
N ALA A 698 17.30 -9.84 5.78
CA ALA A 698 17.35 -11.29 5.92
C ALA A 698 16.12 -11.82 6.65
N LYS A 699 15.95 -13.14 6.61
CA LYS A 699 14.81 -13.85 7.20
C LYS A 699 13.47 -13.31 6.68
N ARG A 700 13.33 -13.22 5.38
CA ARG A 700 12.13 -12.79 4.70
C ARG A 700 11.33 -14.01 4.26
N ALA A 701 10.18 -14.27 4.91
CA ALA A 701 9.29 -15.34 4.51
C ALA A 701 8.56 -15.00 3.21
N ILE A 702 8.27 -16.01 2.37
CA ILE A 702 7.35 -15.85 1.25
C ILE A 702 5.91 -15.71 1.76
N SER A 703 5.02 -15.13 0.95
CA SER A 703 3.58 -15.22 1.21
C SER A 703 3.10 -16.64 0.93
N TYR A 704 2.51 -17.29 1.91
CA TYR A 704 2.14 -18.69 1.80
C TYR A 704 0.63 -18.88 1.91
N ASP A 705 0.13 -19.97 1.33
CA ASP A 705 -1.28 -20.31 1.36
C ASP A 705 -1.64 -21.03 2.68
N TYR A 706 -2.65 -20.53 3.39
CA TYR A 706 -3.08 -21.10 4.66
C TYR A 706 -3.84 -22.40 4.49
N TYR A 707 -4.62 -22.55 3.40
CA TYR A 707 -5.54 -23.68 3.22
C TYR A 707 -4.81 -24.98 2.90
N ARG A 708 -3.60 -24.92 2.33
CA ARG A 708 -2.71 -26.07 2.19
C ARG A 708 -2.29 -26.65 3.55
N ARG A 709 -2.40 -25.86 4.61
CA ARG A 709 -2.01 -26.20 5.98
C ARG A 709 -3.20 -26.54 6.86
N SER A 710 -4.31 -26.99 6.24
CA SER A 710 -5.48 -27.47 6.99
C SER A 710 -5.17 -28.77 7.74
N ALA A 711 -5.68 -28.92 8.94
CA ALA A 711 -5.62 -30.18 9.70
C ALA A 711 -6.26 -31.32 8.90
N PHE A 712 -7.34 -31.02 8.18
CA PHE A 712 -8.03 -31.98 7.30
C PHE A 712 -7.11 -32.58 6.22
N LEU A 713 -6.15 -31.83 5.71
CA LEU A 713 -5.13 -32.29 4.76
C LEU A 713 -3.92 -32.89 5.46
N LEU A 714 -3.29 -32.14 6.36
CA LEU A 714 -2.01 -32.49 6.93
C LEU A 714 -2.05 -33.70 7.86
N ASP A 715 -3.13 -33.88 8.65
CA ASP A 715 -3.25 -34.97 9.62
C ASP A 715 -3.44 -36.34 8.93
N LYS A 716 -3.64 -36.37 7.59
CA LYS A 716 -3.72 -37.59 6.77
C LYS A 716 -2.38 -37.98 6.15
N ILE A 717 -1.36 -37.15 6.24
CA ILE A 717 -0.06 -37.36 5.62
C ILE A 717 0.83 -38.06 6.64
N SER A 718 1.14 -39.35 6.38
CA SER A 718 2.03 -40.15 7.22
C SER A 718 3.52 -39.93 6.87
N ASP A 719 3.83 -39.60 5.62
CA ASP A 719 5.18 -39.32 5.19
C ASP A 719 5.67 -37.94 5.65
N GLN A 720 6.69 -37.93 6.49
CA GLN A 720 7.26 -36.70 7.07
C GLN A 720 7.88 -35.77 6.02
N THR A 721 8.38 -36.29 4.92
CA THR A 721 8.98 -35.49 3.85
C THR A 721 7.90 -34.70 3.09
N THR A 722 6.82 -35.37 2.73
CA THR A 722 5.64 -34.78 2.10
C THR A 722 4.98 -33.77 3.07
N TYR A 723 4.79 -34.15 4.33
CA TYR A 723 4.27 -33.25 5.36
C TYR A 723 5.11 -31.95 5.42
N SER A 724 6.41 -32.08 5.57
CA SER A 724 7.32 -30.92 5.69
C SER A 724 7.34 -30.06 4.43
N SER A 725 7.24 -30.66 3.25
CA SER A 725 7.23 -29.93 1.97
C SER A 725 5.97 -29.05 1.79
N ILE A 726 4.87 -29.42 2.42
CA ILE A 726 3.61 -28.66 2.36
C ILE A 726 3.48 -27.70 3.52
N HIS A 727 3.86 -28.13 4.74
CA HIS A 727 3.70 -27.36 5.96
C HIS A 727 4.69 -26.22 6.08
N ASN A 728 5.99 -26.48 5.80
CA ASN A 728 7.04 -25.50 6.04
C ASN A 728 6.95 -24.31 5.07
N VAL A 729 7.33 -23.15 5.55
CA VAL A 729 7.38 -21.92 4.77
C VAL A 729 8.81 -21.63 4.33
N SER A 730 9.00 -21.36 3.06
CA SER A 730 10.30 -20.98 2.52
C SER A 730 10.67 -19.53 2.87
N TYR A 731 11.96 -19.30 3.06
CA TYR A 731 12.52 -17.97 3.25
C TYR A 731 13.34 -17.56 2.04
N LEU A 732 13.27 -16.30 1.69
CA LEU A 732 14.12 -15.74 0.64
C LEU A 732 15.56 -15.58 1.15
N PRO A 733 16.55 -15.71 0.25
CA PRO A 733 17.94 -15.47 0.62
C PRO A 733 18.13 -14.05 1.12
N ALA A 734 19.14 -13.85 1.95
CA ALA A 734 19.54 -12.53 2.40
C ALA A 734 19.89 -11.63 1.21
N GLN A 735 19.53 -10.38 1.30
CA GLN A 735 19.61 -9.40 0.22
C GLN A 735 20.37 -8.17 0.65
N PHE A 736 21.11 -7.63 -0.28
CA PHE A 736 21.94 -6.45 -0.08
C PHE A 736 21.80 -5.49 -1.26
N VAL A 737 21.68 -4.20 -0.97
CA VAL A 737 21.46 -3.12 -1.96
C VAL A 737 22.38 -1.94 -1.70
N LEU A 738 22.91 -1.35 -2.75
CA LEU A 738 23.77 -0.16 -2.73
C LEU A 738 23.16 1.02 -3.48
N ASN A 739 23.06 2.20 -2.84
CA ASN A 739 22.61 3.44 -3.47
C ASN A 739 23.55 4.59 -3.22
N ALA A 740 23.47 5.60 -4.07
CA ALA A 740 24.15 6.87 -3.87
C ALA A 740 23.23 8.03 -4.26
N SER A 741 23.44 9.15 -3.63
CA SER A 741 22.86 10.41 -4.10
C SER A 741 23.89 11.53 -4.06
N PHE A 742 23.71 12.44 -4.99
CA PHE A 742 24.51 13.67 -5.10
C PHE A 742 23.56 14.85 -5.28
N SER A 743 23.77 15.91 -4.51
CA SER A 743 23.02 17.15 -4.70
C SER A 743 23.94 18.36 -4.68
N LYS A 744 23.64 19.34 -5.54
CA LYS A 744 24.36 20.58 -5.69
C LYS A 744 23.39 21.75 -5.81
N SER A 745 23.59 22.78 -4.99
CA SER A 745 22.94 24.06 -5.22
C SER A 745 23.88 25.05 -5.87
N ILE A 746 23.42 25.76 -6.88
CA ILE A 746 24.14 26.76 -7.67
C ILE A 746 23.30 28.04 -7.65
N ASN A 747 23.90 29.16 -7.33
CA ASN A 747 23.23 30.46 -7.39
C ASN A 747 23.56 31.15 -8.72
N LEU A 748 22.60 31.25 -9.61
CA LEU A 748 22.71 32.08 -10.78
C LEU A 748 22.47 33.55 -10.39
N LYS A 749 23.33 34.43 -10.89
CA LYS A 749 23.15 35.87 -10.74
C LYS A 749 22.40 36.40 -11.96
N TYR A 750 21.19 36.94 -11.76
CA TYR A 750 20.45 37.65 -12.80
C TYR A 750 20.20 39.07 -12.31
N GLY A 751 20.98 40.01 -12.81
CA GLY A 751 21.05 41.39 -12.29
C GLY A 751 21.45 41.39 -10.80
N LYS A 752 20.62 41.99 -9.95
CA LYS A 752 20.81 42.02 -8.50
C LYS A 752 20.26 40.80 -7.77
N GLN A 753 19.48 39.91 -8.45
CA GLN A 753 18.86 38.74 -7.82
C GLN A 753 19.77 37.51 -7.92
N LYS A 754 19.79 36.74 -6.85
CA LYS A 754 20.41 35.41 -6.82
C LYS A 754 19.29 34.37 -6.95
N ILE A 755 19.31 33.63 -8.02
CA ILE A 755 18.32 32.58 -8.31
C ILE A 755 18.98 31.24 -7.96
N PRO A 756 18.53 30.54 -6.92
CA PRO A 756 19.05 29.21 -6.59
C PRO A 756 18.52 28.15 -7.56
N ILE A 757 19.43 27.37 -8.09
CA ILE A 757 19.17 26.13 -8.83
C ILE A 757 19.65 24.97 -7.98
N TYR A 758 18.79 23.97 -7.82
CA TYR A 758 19.12 22.75 -7.11
C TYR A 758 19.15 21.59 -8.12
N CYS A 759 20.28 20.89 -8.18
CA CYS A 759 20.47 19.71 -9.01
C CYS A 759 20.61 18.50 -8.11
N ASN A 760 19.87 17.45 -8.41
CA ASN A 760 19.93 16.17 -7.70
C ASN A 760 20.13 15.03 -8.65
N PHE A 761 20.93 14.09 -8.22
CA PHE A 761 21.14 12.80 -8.85
C PHE A 761 20.98 11.72 -7.80
N SER A 762 20.17 10.73 -8.06
CA SER A 762 20.01 9.56 -7.18
C SER A 762 20.15 8.28 -8.00
N PHE A 763 20.84 7.33 -7.42
CA PHE A 763 21.06 6.01 -7.98
C PHE A 763 20.63 4.98 -6.96
N LYS A 764 19.86 3.99 -7.39
CA LYS A 764 19.31 2.94 -6.54
C LYS A 764 19.69 1.58 -7.06
N ASN A 765 19.99 0.67 -6.14
CA ASN A 765 20.47 -0.66 -6.47
C ASN A 765 21.66 -0.62 -7.43
N LEU A 766 22.71 0.13 -7.06
CA LEU A 766 23.92 0.31 -7.85
C LEU A 766 24.59 -1.01 -8.28
N LEU A 767 24.46 -2.04 -7.45
CA LEU A 767 24.98 -3.38 -7.74
C LEU A 767 24.06 -4.17 -8.68
N SER A 768 22.93 -3.60 -9.05
CA SER A 768 21.92 -4.27 -9.88
C SER A 768 21.56 -5.67 -9.40
N THR A 769 21.57 -5.90 -8.09
CA THR A 769 21.17 -7.16 -7.46
C THR A 769 19.75 -7.54 -7.87
N LEU A 770 19.52 -8.81 -8.20
CA LEU A 770 18.19 -9.32 -8.51
C LEU A 770 17.40 -9.55 -7.20
N ILE A 771 16.40 -8.75 -6.97
CA ILE A 771 15.65 -8.80 -5.72
C ILE A 771 14.21 -9.19 -5.99
N PRO A 772 13.72 -10.31 -5.44
CA PRO A 772 12.32 -10.64 -5.49
C PRO A 772 11.54 -9.70 -4.56
N VAL A 773 10.73 -8.85 -5.15
CA VAL A 773 9.86 -7.91 -4.44
C VAL A 773 8.70 -8.66 -3.79
N LEU A 774 8.06 -9.55 -4.55
CA LEU A 774 6.98 -10.42 -4.10
C LEU A 774 7.27 -11.86 -4.49
N VAL A 775 7.04 -12.77 -3.56
CA VAL A 775 7.02 -14.22 -3.83
C VAL A 775 5.89 -14.84 -3.02
N PHE A 776 5.06 -15.63 -3.70
CA PHE A 776 3.94 -16.27 -3.02
C PHE A 776 3.60 -17.64 -3.57
N GLU A 777 3.01 -18.46 -2.69
CA GLU A 777 2.35 -19.71 -3.05
C GLU A 777 1.00 -19.42 -3.74
N GLN A 778 0.72 -20.09 -4.84
CA GLN A 778 -0.59 -20.02 -5.46
C GLN A 778 -1.64 -20.69 -4.57
N SER A 779 -2.86 -20.15 -4.49
CA SER A 779 -3.94 -20.80 -3.72
C SER A 779 -4.38 -22.13 -4.32
N ARG A 780 -4.25 -22.29 -5.64
CA ARG A 780 -4.45 -23.57 -6.28
C ARG A 780 -3.36 -24.56 -5.88
N PHE A 781 -3.75 -25.78 -5.49
CA PHE A 781 -2.87 -26.83 -5.01
C PHE A 781 -3.34 -28.20 -5.50
N ASP A 782 -2.43 -29.14 -5.73
CA ASP A 782 -2.77 -30.51 -6.09
C ASP A 782 -3.13 -31.33 -4.85
N TYR A 783 -4.38 -31.19 -4.39
CA TYR A 783 -4.91 -31.91 -3.23
C TYR A 783 -5.04 -33.43 -3.44
N ILE A 784 -4.91 -33.91 -4.69
CA ILE A 784 -5.05 -35.33 -5.01
C ILE A 784 -3.69 -36.03 -4.87
N ASN A 785 -2.67 -35.50 -5.54
CA ASN A 785 -1.33 -36.12 -5.56
C ASN A 785 -0.38 -35.50 -4.53
N LEU A 786 -0.84 -34.50 -3.76
CA LEU A 786 -0.06 -33.78 -2.75
C LEU A 786 1.25 -33.19 -3.31
N ASN A 787 1.22 -32.77 -4.58
CA ASN A 787 2.39 -32.22 -5.25
C ASN A 787 2.49 -30.70 -5.11
N PRO A 788 3.41 -30.18 -4.30
CA PRO A 788 3.55 -28.74 -4.08
C PRO A 788 4.15 -28.01 -5.30
N THR A 789 4.79 -28.73 -6.23
CA THR A 789 5.49 -28.12 -7.38
C THR A 789 4.60 -27.99 -8.62
N LYS A 790 3.43 -28.65 -8.68
CA LYS A 790 2.49 -28.57 -9.81
C LYS A 790 2.04 -27.12 -10.08
N PHE A 791 1.86 -26.32 -9.03
CA PHE A 791 1.58 -24.90 -9.10
C PHE A 791 2.73 -24.14 -8.42
N PRO A 792 3.80 -23.85 -9.16
CA PRO A 792 5.02 -23.29 -8.60
C PRO A 792 4.80 -21.88 -8.05
N LEU A 793 5.75 -21.42 -7.24
CA LEU A 793 5.75 -20.06 -6.69
C LEU A 793 5.69 -19.02 -7.81
N LYS A 794 4.96 -17.95 -7.58
CA LYS A 794 5.00 -16.77 -8.45
C LYS A 794 5.91 -15.69 -7.85
N TYR A 795 6.64 -15.06 -8.74
CA TYR A 795 7.66 -14.05 -8.44
C TYR A 795 7.34 -12.73 -9.12
N LEU A 796 7.73 -11.67 -8.47
CA LEU A 796 7.91 -10.36 -9.07
C LEU A 796 9.27 -9.83 -8.64
N PHE A 797 10.09 -9.41 -9.60
CA PHE A 797 11.41 -8.87 -9.34
C PHE A 797 11.46 -7.35 -9.49
N ASP A 798 12.44 -6.73 -8.84
CA ASP A 798 12.74 -5.32 -8.99
C ASP A 798 13.34 -4.99 -10.37
N GLN A 799 13.46 -3.70 -10.67
CA GLN A 799 14.03 -3.23 -11.95
C GLN A 799 15.57 -3.32 -12.00
N GLY A 800 16.23 -3.58 -10.87
CA GLY A 800 17.67 -3.46 -10.74
C GLY A 800 18.13 -2.03 -10.56
N LEU A 801 19.19 -1.62 -11.25
CA LEU A 801 19.70 -0.26 -11.18
C LEU A 801 18.64 0.74 -11.66
N THR A 802 18.26 1.64 -10.77
CA THR A 802 17.41 2.78 -11.12
C THR A 802 18.11 4.09 -10.82
N TYR A 803 17.80 5.12 -11.61
CA TYR A 803 18.33 6.46 -11.41
C TYR A 803 17.26 7.52 -11.58
N ALA A 804 17.45 8.65 -10.92
CA ALA A 804 16.64 9.84 -11.11
C ALA A 804 17.52 11.08 -11.09
N VAL A 805 17.20 12.01 -11.97
CA VAL A 805 17.84 13.34 -12.08
C VAL A 805 16.75 14.39 -11.94
N GLY A 806 16.97 15.38 -11.09
CA GLY A 806 16.03 16.48 -10.89
C GLY A 806 16.72 17.82 -10.86
N ILE A 807 16.10 18.81 -11.49
CA ILE A 807 16.55 20.21 -11.47
C ILE A 807 15.39 21.05 -10.98
N GLN A 808 15.63 21.87 -9.98
CA GLN A 808 14.65 22.82 -9.44
C GLN A 808 15.21 24.23 -9.50
N LEU A 809 14.38 25.14 -9.98
CA LEU A 809 14.61 26.58 -10.01
C LEU A 809 13.63 27.25 -9.04
N GLN A 810 14.13 28.21 -8.25
CA GLN A 810 13.29 29.01 -7.35
C GLN A 810 13.47 30.48 -7.62
N ILE A 811 12.37 31.19 -7.91
CA ILE A 811 12.33 32.63 -8.14
C ILE A 811 11.44 33.26 -7.09
N GLN A 812 11.99 34.17 -6.32
CA GLN A 812 11.26 34.90 -5.25
C GLN A 812 10.72 36.23 -5.77
#